data_570d0960153ad6d6aecf980f8cc36361
#
_entry.id   570d0960153ad6d6aecf980f8cc36361
#
_cell.length_a   1.000
_cell.length_b   1.000
_cell.length_c   1.000
_cell.angle_alpha   90.00
_cell.angle_beta   90.00
_cell.angle_gamma   90.00
#
_symmetry.space_group_name_H-M   'P 1'
#
loop_
_entity.id
_entity.type
_entity.pdbx_description
1 polymer ?
#
loop_
_entity_poly.entity_id
_entity_poly.type
_entity_poly.pdbx_seq_one_letter_code
_entity_poly.pdbx_strand_id
1 'polypeptide(L)'
;MGNIAKKAFPVLNMHCAGCANNVEKTVKKLPGVVDASVNFASNTLTISYEDDKLTPGEIRAAVLAAGYDLIVEEANKEERREEEQHKRYLRLKRKVIGAWIFVVPLLIFSMLLMHMPYSNEIQMLLAIPVMVLFGGSFFTGAWKQAKIGRSNMDTLVALSTLIAFLFSLFNTFFPQFWTDRGLEPHVYYEASAVIIAFVLTGKMMEERAKGNTSDAIRKLMGMQPKVARVLRGGVEEEIQIDLLQVGDMVVVRPGEQIPVDGQLSEGDSYVDESMISGEPIPVEKKKGDKVLAGTINQRGSFIIRASQVRSDTVLARIIHMVQEAQGSKAPVQRIVDRITGIFVPVVLGIAILTFVLWVAIGGSEYISYGILSAVSVLVIACPCALGLATPTALMVGIGKAAGQHILIKDAVALEQMRKVDVVVLDKTGTLTEGHPTATGWLWAQPQEEHFKDVLLAAELKSEHPLAGAIVAVLQDEEKITPAPLSSFESITGKGIKVSYQGKTYWVGSHKLLKDFSATVSDVMADMLVHYESDGNGIIYFGRENELLAIIAVSDPIKATSAEAVKELKRQGIDICMLTGDGQRTALAVSSRLGIERFVADALPDDKAEFVRELQMQGKKVAMVGDGINDSQALALADVSIAMGKGTDIAMDVAMVTLMTSDLLLLPKAFELSRQTVRLIHQNLFWAFIYNLIGIPIAAGVLFPINGLLLNPMLASAAMAFSSVSVVLNSLSLGRRKI
;
A
#
# COMPACT_ATOMS: atom_id res chain seq x y z
N MET A 1 5.00 -1.88 -30.29
CA MET A 1 4.04 -1.93 -29.18
C MET A 1 3.96 -0.53 -28.63
N GLY A 2 2.77 0.07 -28.54
CA GLY A 2 2.60 1.42 -28.00
C GLY A 2 3.08 1.50 -26.55
N ASN A 3 3.58 2.65 -26.16
CA ASN A 3 4.06 2.87 -24.78
C ASN A 3 2.86 2.86 -23.83
N ILE A 4 2.79 1.90 -22.91
CA ILE A 4 1.69 1.81 -21.93
C ILE A 4 2.00 2.77 -20.78
N ALA A 5 1.27 3.87 -20.73
CA ALA A 5 1.32 4.81 -19.63
C ALA A 5 0.39 4.36 -18.48
N LYS A 6 0.89 4.35 -17.25
CA LYS A 6 0.07 4.13 -16.04
C LYS A 6 -0.03 5.43 -15.26
N LYS A 7 -1.25 5.97 -15.11
CA LYS A 7 -1.49 7.25 -14.42
C LYS A 7 -2.65 7.15 -13.43
N ALA A 8 -2.58 7.97 -12.38
CA ALA A 8 -3.62 8.10 -11.37
C ALA A 8 -4.21 9.51 -11.41
N PHE A 9 -5.54 9.60 -11.53
CA PHE A 9 -6.28 10.85 -11.62
C PHE A 9 -7.34 10.97 -10.51
N PRO A 10 -7.41 12.08 -9.77
CA PRO A 10 -8.50 12.33 -8.84
C PRO A 10 -9.83 12.48 -9.56
N VAL A 11 -10.86 11.76 -9.10
CA VAL A 11 -12.22 11.81 -9.63
C VAL A 11 -13.10 12.62 -8.71
N LEU A 12 -13.81 13.57 -9.26
CA LEU A 12 -14.73 14.45 -8.54
C LEU A 12 -16.17 13.96 -8.66
N ASN A 13 -17.02 14.37 -7.70
CA ASN A 13 -18.46 14.13 -7.68
C ASN A 13 -18.89 12.66 -7.52
N MET A 14 -18.02 11.77 -7.06
CA MET A 14 -18.44 10.43 -6.65
C MET A 14 -19.07 10.46 -5.24
N HIS A 15 -20.23 9.82 -5.09
CA HIS A 15 -21.01 9.82 -3.85
C HIS A 15 -21.18 8.44 -3.22
N CYS A 16 -20.83 7.37 -3.94
CA CYS A 16 -20.93 6.00 -3.46
C CYS A 16 -20.04 5.04 -4.27
N ALA A 17 -19.80 3.83 -3.78
CA ALA A 17 -19.04 2.80 -4.48
C ALA A 17 -19.62 2.46 -5.87
N GLY A 18 -20.95 2.51 -6.03
CA GLY A 18 -21.60 2.35 -7.33
C GLY A 18 -21.18 3.40 -8.35
N CYS A 19 -20.93 4.64 -7.91
CA CYS A 19 -20.41 5.70 -8.75
C CYS A 19 -19.01 5.38 -9.26
N ALA A 20 -18.13 4.88 -8.38
CA ALA A 20 -16.79 4.45 -8.73
C ALA A 20 -16.82 3.33 -9.79
N ASN A 21 -17.68 2.33 -9.60
CA ASN A 21 -17.87 1.25 -10.57
C ASN A 21 -18.38 1.75 -11.93
N ASN A 22 -19.24 2.80 -11.94
CA ASN A 22 -19.70 3.42 -13.18
C ASN A 22 -18.58 4.12 -13.94
N VAL A 23 -17.76 4.91 -13.26
CA VAL A 23 -16.59 5.55 -13.86
C VAL A 23 -15.65 4.50 -14.43
N GLU A 24 -15.32 3.46 -13.63
CA GLU A 24 -14.45 2.36 -14.06
C GLU A 24 -14.97 1.68 -15.33
N LYS A 25 -16.24 1.29 -15.36
CA LYS A 25 -16.85 0.64 -16.52
C LYS A 25 -16.92 1.55 -17.76
N THR A 26 -17.05 2.86 -17.55
CA THR A 26 -17.05 3.84 -18.65
C THR A 26 -15.67 3.97 -19.26
N VAL A 27 -14.65 4.10 -18.41
CA VAL A 27 -13.26 4.25 -18.85
C VAL A 27 -12.73 2.97 -19.50
N LYS A 28 -13.04 1.78 -18.96
CA LYS A 28 -12.65 0.48 -19.56
C LYS A 28 -13.19 0.23 -20.97
N LYS A 29 -14.22 0.98 -21.41
CA LYS A 29 -14.78 0.87 -22.76
C LYS A 29 -14.03 1.76 -23.79
N LEU A 30 -13.15 2.64 -23.35
CA LEU A 30 -12.41 3.50 -24.26
C LEU A 30 -11.36 2.70 -25.03
N PRO A 31 -11.21 2.93 -26.34
CA PRO A 31 -10.17 2.29 -27.14
C PRO A 31 -8.79 2.76 -26.62
N GLY A 32 -7.85 1.83 -26.49
CA GLY A 32 -6.50 2.10 -25.97
C GLY A 32 -6.36 1.93 -24.46
N VAL A 33 -7.44 1.64 -23.72
CA VAL A 33 -7.34 1.33 -22.28
C VAL A 33 -7.03 -0.15 -22.09
N VAL A 34 -5.91 -0.42 -21.39
CA VAL A 34 -5.47 -1.78 -21.02
C VAL A 34 -6.14 -2.22 -19.73
N ASP A 35 -6.10 -1.39 -18.70
CA ASP A 35 -6.83 -1.61 -17.43
C ASP A 35 -7.18 -0.27 -16.78
N ALA A 36 -8.26 -0.28 -16.01
CA ALA A 36 -8.67 0.86 -15.21
C ALA A 36 -9.32 0.38 -13.90
N SER A 37 -9.01 1.06 -12.81
CA SER A 37 -9.62 0.81 -11.51
C SER A 37 -9.93 2.13 -10.81
N VAL A 38 -11.09 2.20 -10.13
CA VAL A 38 -11.48 3.39 -9.37
C VAL A 38 -11.62 3.04 -7.90
N ASN A 39 -10.83 3.69 -7.06
CA ASN A 39 -10.94 3.58 -5.61
C ASN A 39 -11.84 4.69 -5.07
N PHE A 40 -12.96 4.32 -4.46
CA PHE A 40 -13.93 5.27 -3.92
C PHE A 40 -13.45 5.97 -2.65
N ALA A 41 -12.63 5.33 -1.80
CA ALA A 41 -12.15 5.94 -0.56
C ALA A 41 -11.11 7.04 -0.84
N SER A 42 -10.19 6.78 -1.78
CA SER A 42 -9.21 7.78 -2.23
C SER A 42 -9.74 8.73 -3.29
N ASN A 43 -10.93 8.46 -3.87
CA ASN A 43 -11.48 9.15 -5.04
C ASN A 43 -10.51 9.21 -6.23
N THR A 44 -9.79 8.12 -6.51
CA THR A 44 -8.76 8.05 -7.54
C THR A 44 -9.11 7.02 -8.60
N LEU A 45 -8.97 7.41 -9.88
CA LEU A 45 -8.94 6.54 -11.05
C LEU A 45 -7.48 6.21 -11.36
N THR A 46 -7.10 4.95 -11.26
CA THR A 46 -5.82 4.44 -11.77
C THR A 46 -6.10 3.78 -13.13
N ILE A 47 -5.40 4.21 -14.17
CA ILE A 47 -5.61 3.75 -15.53
C ILE A 47 -4.28 3.42 -16.21
N SER A 48 -4.23 2.28 -16.90
CA SER A 48 -3.16 1.89 -17.81
C SER A 48 -3.68 1.99 -19.25
N TYR A 49 -3.07 2.79 -20.09
CA TYR A 49 -3.53 3.07 -21.44
C TYR A 49 -2.37 3.28 -22.41
N GLU A 50 -2.62 3.09 -23.71
CA GLU A 50 -1.67 3.37 -24.78
C GLU A 50 -1.64 4.89 -25.05
N ASP A 51 -0.50 5.53 -24.75
CA ASP A 51 -0.34 7.01 -24.77
C ASP A 51 -0.39 7.60 -26.20
N ASP A 52 -0.16 6.76 -27.20
CA ASP A 52 -0.30 7.07 -28.62
C ASP A 52 -1.75 7.06 -29.12
N LYS A 53 -2.68 6.41 -28.40
CA LYS A 53 -4.08 6.24 -28.81
C LYS A 53 -5.09 7.02 -27.97
N LEU A 54 -4.73 7.38 -26.74
CA LEU A 54 -5.66 7.99 -25.82
C LEU A 54 -4.97 9.07 -24.97
N THR A 55 -5.56 10.26 -24.94
CA THR A 55 -5.07 11.40 -24.17
C THR A 55 -5.79 11.55 -22.82
N PRO A 56 -5.15 12.14 -21.79
CA PRO A 56 -5.82 12.45 -20.53
C PRO A 56 -7.08 13.33 -20.69
N GLY A 57 -7.12 14.19 -21.72
CA GLY A 57 -8.27 15.03 -22.03
C GLY A 57 -9.49 14.22 -22.50
N GLU A 58 -9.28 13.18 -23.31
CA GLU A 58 -10.34 12.28 -23.78
C GLU A 58 -10.87 11.41 -22.64
N ILE A 59 -9.98 10.96 -21.74
CA ILE A 59 -10.40 10.24 -20.52
C ILE A 59 -11.30 11.12 -19.67
N ARG A 60 -10.91 12.39 -19.46
CA ARG A 60 -11.76 13.39 -18.76
C ARG A 60 -13.10 13.60 -19.44
N ALA A 61 -13.13 13.72 -20.76
CA ALA A 61 -14.36 13.90 -21.51
C ALA A 61 -15.35 12.73 -21.32
N ALA A 62 -14.84 11.49 -21.33
CA ALA A 62 -15.65 10.30 -21.09
C ALA A 62 -16.18 10.24 -19.64
N VAL A 63 -15.38 10.64 -18.67
CA VAL A 63 -15.77 10.69 -17.26
C VAL A 63 -16.82 11.81 -17.04
N LEU A 64 -16.69 12.97 -17.71
CA LEU A 64 -17.69 14.04 -17.71
C LEU A 64 -19.02 13.60 -18.32
N ALA A 65 -18.99 12.85 -19.43
CA ALA A 65 -20.19 12.32 -20.05
C ALA A 65 -20.93 11.33 -19.13
N ALA A 66 -20.21 10.62 -18.25
CA ALA A 66 -20.80 9.77 -17.22
C ALA A 66 -21.34 10.55 -15.99
N GLY A 67 -21.18 11.87 -15.97
CA GLY A 67 -21.67 12.76 -14.91
C GLY A 67 -20.71 13.00 -13.75
N TYR A 68 -19.40 12.70 -13.94
CA TYR A 68 -18.33 12.91 -12.98
C TYR A 68 -17.27 13.84 -13.60
N ASP A 69 -16.27 14.30 -12.83
CA ASP A 69 -15.16 15.09 -13.37
C ASP A 69 -13.82 14.49 -12.97
N LEU A 70 -12.74 14.86 -13.69
CA LEU A 70 -11.40 14.33 -13.52
C LEU A 70 -10.39 15.49 -13.48
N ILE A 71 -9.48 15.47 -12.49
CA ILE A 71 -8.37 16.43 -12.44
C ILE A 71 -7.22 15.86 -13.25
N VAL A 72 -6.92 16.49 -14.40
CA VAL A 72 -5.90 16.04 -15.36
C VAL A 72 -4.61 16.83 -15.24
N GLU A 73 -4.69 18.09 -14.75
CA GLU A 73 -3.54 18.97 -14.60
C GLU A 73 -2.59 18.46 -13.50
N GLU A 74 -1.31 18.32 -13.82
CA GLU A 74 -0.29 17.78 -12.90
C GLU A 74 0.18 18.82 -11.87
N ALA A 75 0.16 20.11 -12.21
CA ALA A 75 0.55 21.17 -11.29
C ALA A 75 -0.47 21.33 -10.15
N ASN A 76 -0.02 21.27 -8.90
CA ASN A 76 -0.81 21.43 -7.67
C ASN A 76 -2.00 20.45 -7.51
N LYS A 77 -1.87 19.25 -8.07
CA LYS A 77 -2.91 18.21 -8.09
C LYS A 77 -3.40 17.83 -6.67
N GLU A 78 -2.49 17.70 -5.72
CA GLU A 78 -2.81 17.33 -4.34
C GLU A 78 -3.42 18.49 -3.56
N GLU A 79 -2.90 19.70 -3.68
CA GLU A 79 -3.48 20.89 -3.03
C GLU A 79 -4.92 21.13 -3.51
N ARG A 80 -5.17 21.01 -4.82
CA ARG A 80 -6.54 21.09 -5.39
C ARG A 80 -7.45 19.98 -4.87
N ARG A 81 -6.93 18.77 -4.74
CA ARG A 81 -7.68 17.63 -4.20
C ARG A 81 -8.08 17.87 -2.74
N GLU A 82 -7.15 18.33 -1.90
CA GLU A 82 -7.42 18.67 -0.50
C GLU A 82 -8.41 19.81 -0.36
N GLU A 83 -8.25 20.88 -1.16
CA GLU A 83 -9.21 21.98 -1.19
C GLU A 83 -10.62 21.54 -1.57
N GLU A 84 -10.76 20.73 -2.63
CA GLU A 84 -12.06 20.23 -3.06
C GLU A 84 -12.68 19.28 -2.04
N GLN A 85 -11.88 18.44 -1.38
CA GLN A 85 -12.34 17.60 -0.29
C GLN A 85 -12.81 18.43 0.92
N HIS A 86 -12.05 19.47 1.28
CA HIS A 86 -12.44 20.39 2.36
C HIS A 86 -13.71 21.19 2.01
N LYS A 87 -13.79 21.73 0.80
CA LYS A 87 -15.00 22.42 0.29
C LYS A 87 -16.21 21.49 0.31
N ARG A 88 -16.04 20.24 -0.09
CA ARG A 88 -17.08 19.21 -0.06
C ARG A 88 -17.56 18.92 1.36
N TYR A 89 -16.64 18.72 2.31
CA TYR A 89 -16.97 18.55 3.72
C TYR A 89 -17.76 19.72 4.27
N LEU A 90 -17.34 20.96 3.99
CA LEU A 90 -18.05 22.18 4.43
C LEU A 90 -19.44 22.29 3.82
N ARG A 91 -19.61 21.94 2.53
CA ARG A 91 -20.94 21.89 1.87
C ARG A 91 -21.85 20.86 2.54
N LEU A 92 -21.34 19.66 2.82
CA LEU A 92 -22.08 18.60 3.53
C LEU A 92 -22.45 19.04 4.93
N LYS A 93 -21.53 19.64 5.69
CA LYS A 93 -21.78 20.18 7.02
C LYS A 93 -22.90 21.21 7.02
N ARG A 94 -22.92 22.14 6.06
CA ARG A 94 -23.99 23.13 5.91
C ARG A 94 -25.33 22.46 5.60
N LYS A 95 -25.35 21.47 4.70
CA LYS A 95 -26.55 20.70 4.37
C LYS A 95 -27.09 19.94 5.57
N VAL A 96 -26.25 19.30 6.37
CA VAL A 96 -26.62 18.58 7.59
C VAL A 96 -27.26 19.53 8.60
N ILE A 97 -26.58 20.65 8.92
CA ILE A 97 -27.11 21.63 9.86
C ILE A 97 -28.45 22.17 9.37
N GLY A 98 -28.53 22.56 8.07
CA GLY A 98 -29.79 23.05 7.49
C GLY A 98 -30.91 22.01 7.53
N ALA A 99 -30.65 20.74 7.21
CA ALA A 99 -31.65 19.69 7.31
C ALA A 99 -32.17 19.51 8.73
N TRP A 100 -31.28 19.47 9.73
CA TRP A 100 -31.67 19.30 11.14
C TRP A 100 -32.46 20.50 11.70
N ILE A 101 -32.23 21.73 11.21
CA ILE A 101 -33.03 22.90 11.58
C ILE A 101 -34.53 22.69 11.24
N PHE A 102 -34.85 22.01 10.16
CA PHE A 102 -36.23 21.72 9.77
C PHE A 102 -36.73 20.40 10.37
N VAL A 103 -35.85 19.39 10.51
CA VAL A 103 -36.22 18.07 11.02
C VAL A 103 -36.56 18.10 12.50
N VAL A 104 -35.85 18.86 13.33
CA VAL A 104 -36.12 18.94 14.77
C VAL A 104 -37.53 19.50 15.04
N PRO A 105 -37.96 20.65 14.48
CA PRO A 105 -39.34 21.09 14.62
C PRO A 105 -40.36 20.08 14.05
N LEU A 106 -40.06 19.46 12.91
CA LEU A 106 -40.92 18.46 12.31
C LEU A 106 -41.19 17.28 13.27
N LEU A 107 -40.15 16.78 13.95
CA LEU A 107 -40.30 15.73 14.96
C LEU A 107 -41.14 16.17 16.16
N ILE A 108 -41.03 17.44 16.60
CA ILE A 108 -41.84 17.99 17.67
C ILE A 108 -43.33 17.97 17.24
N PHE A 109 -43.64 18.40 16.01
CA PHE A 109 -45.02 18.36 15.53
C PHE A 109 -45.53 16.94 15.33
N SER A 110 -44.71 16.02 14.82
CA SER A 110 -45.07 14.64 14.60
C SER A 110 -45.31 13.84 15.89
N MET A 111 -44.54 14.13 16.99
CA MET A 111 -44.59 13.32 18.21
C MET A 111 -45.37 13.97 19.38
N LEU A 112 -45.26 15.30 19.53
CA LEU A 112 -45.81 16.02 20.68
C LEU A 112 -47.05 16.84 20.31
N LEU A 113 -47.16 17.32 19.07
CA LEU A 113 -48.22 18.25 18.65
C LEU A 113 -49.11 17.61 17.54
N MET A 114 -49.20 16.30 17.50
CA MET A 114 -49.89 15.55 16.45
C MET A 114 -51.41 15.91 16.37
N HIS A 115 -52.03 16.26 17.51
CA HIS A 115 -53.47 16.58 17.56
C HIS A 115 -53.78 18.09 17.37
N MET A 116 -52.76 18.93 17.09
CA MET A 116 -53.02 20.32 16.80
C MET A 116 -53.69 20.48 15.43
N PRO A 117 -54.59 21.48 15.26
CA PRO A 117 -55.16 21.81 13.98
C PRO A 117 -54.05 22.17 13.00
N TYR A 118 -54.17 21.70 11.74
CA TYR A 118 -53.16 21.89 10.68
C TYR A 118 -51.79 21.27 10.92
N SER A 119 -51.66 20.31 11.85
CA SER A 119 -50.38 19.62 12.13
C SER A 119 -49.80 18.94 10.90
N ASN A 120 -50.61 18.30 10.07
CA ASN A 120 -50.17 17.58 8.86
C ASN A 120 -49.65 18.59 7.80
N GLU A 121 -50.29 19.74 7.64
CA GLU A 121 -49.89 20.79 6.70
C GLU A 121 -48.57 21.45 7.15
N ILE A 122 -48.39 21.65 8.47
CA ILE A 122 -47.14 22.20 9.04
C ILE A 122 -46.00 21.17 8.83
N GLN A 123 -46.24 19.90 9.10
CA GLN A 123 -45.27 18.85 8.84
C GLN A 123 -44.87 18.75 7.37
N MET A 124 -45.84 18.87 6.45
CA MET A 124 -45.61 18.96 5.00
C MET A 124 -44.70 20.11 4.65
N LEU A 125 -45.03 21.35 5.15
CA LEU A 125 -44.24 22.55 4.87
C LEU A 125 -42.81 22.46 5.39
N LEU A 126 -42.58 21.79 6.55
CA LEU A 126 -41.25 21.57 7.09
C LEU A 126 -40.47 20.46 6.34
N ALA A 127 -41.18 19.48 5.77
CA ALA A 127 -40.52 18.39 5.04
C ALA A 127 -40.08 18.82 3.62
N ILE A 128 -40.81 19.69 2.94
CA ILE A 128 -40.49 20.16 1.57
C ILE A 128 -39.08 20.73 1.46
N PRO A 129 -38.63 21.68 2.30
CA PRO A 129 -37.26 22.17 2.26
C PRO A 129 -36.20 21.04 2.44
N VAL A 130 -36.46 20.06 3.30
CA VAL A 130 -35.55 18.94 3.49
C VAL A 130 -35.45 18.10 2.25
N MET A 131 -36.56 17.80 1.61
CA MET A 131 -36.61 17.02 0.37
C MET A 131 -35.96 17.75 -0.81
N VAL A 132 -36.29 19.02 -1.03
CA VAL A 132 -35.89 19.78 -2.24
C VAL A 132 -34.49 20.36 -2.09
N LEU A 133 -34.23 21.13 -1.02
CA LEU A 133 -32.96 21.85 -0.86
C LEU A 133 -31.82 20.95 -0.41
N PHE A 134 -32.08 20.06 0.56
CA PHE A 134 -31.01 19.23 1.14
C PHE A 134 -30.96 17.84 0.51
N GLY A 135 -32.10 17.24 0.18
CA GLY A 135 -32.25 15.92 -0.44
C GLY A 135 -32.16 15.90 -1.96
N GLY A 136 -32.20 17.06 -2.64
CA GLY A 136 -32.27 17.15 -4.10
C GLY A 136 -31.15 16.40 -4.84
N SER A 137 -30.00 16.25 -4.23
CA SER A 137 -28.88 15.48 -4.80
C SER A 137 -29.17 13.97 -4.91
N PHE A 138 -30.00 13.40 -4.03
CA PHE A 138 -30.41 11.99 -4.11
C PHE A 138 -31.36 11.76 -5.27
N PHE A 139 -32.30 12.65 -5.48
CA PHE A 139 -33.26 12.57 -6.60
C PHE A 139 -32.58 12.75 -7.95
N THR A 140 -31.68 13.73 -8.07
CA THR A 140 -30.92 13.93 -9.32
C THR A 140 -29.97 12.75 -9.59
N GLY A 141 -29.35 12.20 -8.56
CA GLY A 141 -28.52 10.99 -8.65
C GLY A 141 -29.30 9.79 -9.11
N ALA A 142 -30.47 9.52 -8.47
CA ALA A 142 -31.37 8.44 -8.84
C ALA A 142 -31.86 8.53 -10.29
N TRP A 143 -32.25 9.73 -10.72
CA TRP A 143 -32.72 9.97 -12.09
C TRP A 143 -31.64 9.72 -13.14
N LYS A 144 -30.40 10.17 -12.89
CA LYS A 144 -29.25 9.90 -13.77
C LYS A 144 -28.98 8.40 -13.90
N GLN A 145 -29.07 7.65 -12.79
CA GLN A 145 -28.87 6.19 -12.80
C GLN A 145 -30.02 5.46 -13.53
N ALA A 146 -31.25 5.88 -13.31
CA ALA A 146 -32.41 5.31 -13.99
C ALA A 146 -32.32 5.45 -15.53
N LYS A 147 -31.83 6.60 -16.04
CA LYS A 147 -31.63 6.82 -17.49
C LYS A 147 -30.67 5.80 -18.14
N ILE A 148 -29.74 5.25 -17.40
CA ILE A 148 -28.77 4.25 -17.90
C ILE A 148 -29.11 2.83 -17.45
N GLY A 149 -30.34 2.61 -16.95
CA GLY A 149 -30.85 1.29 -16.53
C GLY A 149 -30.10 0.72 -15.31
N ARG A 150 -29.59 1.58 -14.43
CA ARG A 150 -28.85 1.19 -13.24
C ARG A 150 -29.50 1.72 -11.98
N SER A 151 -29.19 1.11 -10.85
CA SER A 151 -29.62 1.54 -9.52
C SER A 151 -28.42 1.63 -8.57
N ASN A 152 -28.51 2.55 -7.60
CA ASN A 152 -27.49 2.75 -6.58
C ASN A 152 -28.15 3.15 -5.24
N MET A 153 -27.33 3.51 -4.25
CA MET A 153 -27.81 3.99 -2.95
C MET A 153 -28.76 5.20 -3.07
N ASP A 154 -28.45 6.16 -3.94
CA ASP A 154 -29.30 7.35 -4.13
C ASP A 154 -30.69 6.96 -4.65
N THR A 155 -30.79 5.87 -5.44
CA THR A 155 -32.07 5.30 -5.91
C THR A 155 -32.91 4.81 -4.75
N LEU A 156 -32.32 4.09 -3.79
CA LEU A 156 -33.05 3.55 -2.63
C LEU A 156 -33.54 4.69 -1.72
N VAL A 157 -32.66 5.66 -1.42
CA VAL A 157 -33.02 6.83 -0.61
C VAL A 157 -34.08 7.69 -1.27
N ALA A 158 -33.93 8.00 -2.57
CA ALA A 158 -34.89 8.80 -3.31
C ALA A 158 -36.26 8.10 -3.38
N LEU A 159 -36.29 6.78 -3.66
CA LEU A 159 -37.54 6.04 -3.78
C LEU A 159 -38.23 5.92 -2.43
N SER A 160 -37.53 5.57 -1.37
CA SER A 160 -38.09 5.42 -0.02
C SER A 160 -38.69 6.74 0.51
N THR A 161 -37.93 7.83 0.38
CA THR A 161 -38.39 9.15 0.84
C THR A 161 -39.52 9.71 -0.01
N LEU A 162 -39.51 9.48 -1.33
CA LEU A 162 -40.57 9.90 -2.22
C LEU A 162 -41.87 9.14 -1.95
N ILE A 163 -41.80 7.81 -1.76
CA ILE A 163 -42.99 6.99 -1.43
C ILE A 163 -43.62 7.46 -0.12
N ALA A 164 -42.80 7.62 0.93
CA ALA A 164 -43.29 8.08 2.24
C ALA A 164 -43.90 9.49 2.17
N PHE A 165 -43.26 10.40 1.42
CA PHE A 165 -43.75 11.77 1.23
C PHE A 165 -45.08 11.81 0.41
N LEU A 166 -45.14 11.10 -0.72
CA LEU A 166 -46.37 11.04 -1.59
C LEU A 166 -47.53 10.38 -0.86
N PHE A 167 -47.26 9.33 -0.09
CA PHE A 167 -48.29 8.68 0.73
C PHE A 167 -48.83 9.65 1.80
N SER A 168 -47.96 10.40 2.49
CA SER A 168 -48.37 11.39 3.45
C SER A 168 -49.11 12.56 2.82
N LEU A 169 -48.72 12.96 1.61
CA LEU A 169 -49.40 13.98 0.83
C LEU A 169 -50.83 13.55 0.48
N PHE A 170 -50.97 12.31 0.01
CA PHE A 170 -52.31 11.74 -0.26
C PHE A 170 -53.18 11.72 1.01
N ASN A 171 -52.65 11.27 2.14
CA ASN A 171 -53.38 11.21 3.41
C ASN A 171 -53.77 12.60 3.96
N THR A 172 -52.96 13.61 3.69
CA THR A 172 -53.24 15.02 4.09
C THR A 172 -54.42 15.60 3.29
N PHE A 173 -54.44 15.39 1.96
CA PHE A 173 -55.44 16.01 1.10
C PHE A 173 -56.71 15.15 0.88
N PHE A 174 -56.61 13.83 1.07
CA PHE A 174 -57.72 12.89 0.89
C PHE A 174 -57.95 12.01 2.14
N PRO A 175 -58.12 12.59 3.34
CA PRO A 175 -58.28 11.80 4.57
C PRO A 175 -59.58 10.96 4.56
N GLN A 176 -60.61 11.42 3.84
CA GLN A 176 -61.91 10.72 3.69
C GLN A 176 -61.77 9.33 3.11
N PHE A 177 -60.80 9.08 2.23
CA PHE A 177 -60.52 7.78 1.68
C PHE A 177 -60.29 6.70 2.74
N TRP A 178 -59.69 7.08 3.88
CA TRP A 178 -59.38 6.19 5.00
C TRP A 178 -60.52 6.19 6.03
N THR A 179 -61.06 7.34 6.38
CA THR A 179 -62.12 7.49 7.38
C THR A 179 -63.41 6.78 6.95
N ASP A 180 -63.75 6.82 5.64
CA ASP A 180 -64.90 6.07 5.09
C ASP A 180 -64.74 4.53 5.21
N ARG A 181 -63.49 4.06 5.43
CA ARG A 181 -63.16 2.65 5.68
C ARG A 181 -62.90 2.33 7.13
N GLY A 182 -63.13 3.28 8.03
CA GLY A 182 -62.90 3.12 9.47
C GLY A 182 -61.41 3.13 9.88
N LEU A 183 -60.53 3.65 9.01
CA LEU A 183 -59.10 3.71 9.24
C LEU A 183 -58.63 5.16 9.51
N GLU A 184 -57.60 5.31 10.33
CA GLU A 184 -56.98 6.62 10.59
C GLU A 184 -55.95 6.98 9.51
N PRO A 185 -55.98 8.23 8.96
CA PRO A 185 -55.02 8.69 7.95
C PRO A 185 -53.70 9.09 8.59
N HIS A 186 -52.76 8.15 8.73
CA HIS A 186 -51.42 8.43 9.26
C HIS A 186 -50.52 9.09 8.21
N VAL A 187 -49.77 10.12 8.64
CA VAL A 187 -48.75 10.77 7.81
C VAL A 187 -47.33 10.40 8.29
N TYR A 188 -46.37 10.40 7.37
CA TYR A 188 -44.97 9.98 7.59
C TYR A 188 -43.98 10.99 7.00
N TYR A 189 -44.30 12.30 7.06
CA TYR A 189 -43.42 13.38 6.58
C TYR A 189 -42.10 13.39 7.37
N GLU A 190 -42.16 13.10 8.67
CA GLU A 190 -41.00 12.99 9.54
C GLU A 190 -40.07 11.86 9.08
N ALA A 191 -40.61 10.72 8.65
CA ALA A 191 -39.81 9.61 8.15
C ALA A 191 -39.00 10.05 6.90
N SER A 192 -39.65 10.72 5.93
CA SER A 192 -39.00 11.21 4.73
C SER A 192 -37.85 12.19 5.03
N ALA A 193 -38.09 13.13 5.93
CA ALA A 193 -37.12 14.17 6.28
C ALA A 193 -35.96 13.61 7.15
N VAL A 194 -36.28 12.77 8.12
CA VAL A 194 -35.29 12.14 9.03
C VAL A 194 -34.35 11.21 8.28
N ILE A 195 -34.87 10.41 7.31
CA ILE A 195 -34.05 9.57 6.46
C ILE A 195 -32.98 10.42 5.75
N ILE A 196 -33.38 11.53 5.12
CA ILE A 196 -32.45 12.42 4.42
C ILE A 196 -31.42 12.99 5.40
N ALA A 197 -31.84 13.48 6.59
CA ALA A 197 -30.96 14.06 7.57
C ALA A 197 -29.92 13.04 8.09
N PHE A 198 -30.33 11.81 8.43
CA PHE A 198 -29.40 10.76 8.87
C PHE A 198 -28.45 10.31 7.76
N VAL A 199 -28.93 10.15 6.53
CA VAL A 199 -28.06 9.80 5.39
C VAL A 199 -27.04 10.90 5.12
N LEU A 200 -27.43 12.17 5.16
CA LEU A 200 -26.50 13.29 5.03
C LEU A 200 -25.48 13.32 6.19
N THR A 201 -25.93 13.08 7.42
CA THR A 201 -25.06 13.00 8.60
C THR A 201 -24.06 11.86 8.44
N GLY A 202 -24.51 10.68 8.03
CA GLY A 202 -23.64 9.55 7.73
C GLY A 202 -22.60 9.90 6.67
N LYS A 203 -23.00 10.54 5.54
CA LYS A 203 -22.07 10.99 4.49
C LYS A 203 -21.07 12.05 4.99
N MET A 204 -21.48 12.94 5.87
CA MET A 204 -20.57 13.93 6.47
C MET A 204 -19.53 13.28 7.38
N MET A 205 -19.94 12.32 8.22
CA MET A 205 -19.03 11.58 9.10
C MET A 205 -18.07 10.72 8.28
N GLU A 206 -18.54 10.10 7.20
CA GLU A 206 -17.74 9.35 6.24
C GLU A 206 -16.65 10.24 5.61
N GLU A 207 -17.02 11.43 5.12
CA GLU A 207 -16.07 12.34 4.48
C GLU A 207 -15.00 12.86 5.45
N ARG A 208 -15.40 13.13 6.70
CA ARG A 208 -14.46 13.48 7.79
C ARG A 208 -13.48 12.34 8.08
N ALA A 209 -13.97 11.13 8.09
CA ALA A 209 -13.15 9.96 8.38
C ALA A 209 -12.17 9.62 7.25
N LYS A 210 -12.58 9.79 5.97
CA LYS A 210 -11.67 9.67 4.81
C LYS A 210 -10.50 10.64 4.91
N GLY A 211 -10.70 11.86 5.38
CA GLY A 211 -9.64 12.84 5.61
C GLY A 211 -8.54 12.33 6.56
N ASN A 212 -8.92 11.64 7.63
CA ASN A 212 -8.00 11.14 8.64
C ASN A 212 -7.19 9.89 8.18
N THR A 213 -7.62 9.19 7.15
CA THR A 213 -6.92 7.99 6.64
C THR A 213 -5.68 8.33 5.81
N SER A 214 -5.49 9.58 5.40
CA SER A 214 -4.35 10.06 4.59
C SER A 214 -3.20 10.65 5.40
N ASP A 215 -3.25 10.60 6.74
CA ASP A 215 -2.26 11.26 7.61
C ASP A 215 -0.82 10.76 7.41
N ALA A 216 -0.63 9.47 7.08
CA ALA A 216 0.69 8.90 6.83
C ALA A 216 1.34 9.51 5.57
N ILE A 217 0.56 9.66 4.48
CA ILE A 217 1.06 10.31 3.26
C ILE A 217 1.35 11.79 3.52
N ARG A 218 0.47 12.49 4.26
CA ARG A 218 0.71 13.90 4.62
C ARG A 218 2.01 14.10 5.37
N LYS A 219 2.36 13.18 6.28
CA LYS A 219 3.64 13.23 6.99
C LYS A 219 4.80 13.08 6.02
N LEU A 220 4.75 12.15 5.08
CA LEU A 220 5.78 11.98 4.04
C LEU A 220 5.87 13.21 3.12
N MET A 221 4.75 13.76 2.67
CA MET A 221 4.72 14.98 1.86
C MET A 221 5.22 16.21 2.61
N GLY A 222 4.97 16.28 3.92
CA GLY A 222 5.48 17.35 4.79
C GLY A 222 7.00 17.37 4.97
N MET A 223 7.71 16.31 4.54
CA MET A 223 9.17 16.24 4.53
C MET A 223 9.79 16.93 3.31
N GLN A 224 9.02 17.27 2.30
CA GLN A 224 9.53 17.97 1.13
C GLN A 224 9.43 19.49 1.36
N PRO A 225 10.55 20.23 1.43
CA PRO A 225 10.52 21.68 1.55
C PRO A 225 9.92 22.29 0.28
N LYS A 226 9.26 23.45 0.41
CA LYS A 226 8.64 24.16 -0.73
C LYS A 226 9.63 25.05 -1.49
N VAL A 227 10.73 25.39 -0.86
CA VAL A 227 11.79 26.26 -1.40
C VAL A 227 13.17 25.66 -1.20
N ALA A 228 14.10 26.03 -2.03
CA ALA A 228 15.50 25.64 -1.95
C ALA A 228 16.41 26.83 -2.19
N ARG A 229 17.60 26.84 -1.56
CA ARG A 229 18.64 27.87 -1.80
C ARG A 229 19.63 27.34 -2.80
N VAL A 230 19.75 28.02 -3.92
CA VAL A 230 20.64 27.66 -5.02
C VAL A 230 21.76 28.69 -5.14
N LEU A 231 22.98 28.21 -5.33
CA LEU A 231 24.15 29.04 -5.58
C LEU A 231 24.31 29.25 -7.09
N ARG A 232 23.95 30.42 -7.59
CA ARG A 232 24.10 30.79 -9.01
C ARG A 232 25.08 31.98 -9.14
N GLY A 233 26.16 31.77 -9.85
CA GLY A 233 27.17 32.84 -10.03
C GLY A 233 27.83 33.32 -8.73
N GLY A 234 27.85 32.50 -7.67
CA GLY A 234 28.37 32.87 -6.36
C GLY A 234 27.39 33.59 -5.42
N VAL A 235 26.14 33.77 -5.85
CA VAL A 235 25.09 34.39 -5.03
C VAL A 235 24.05 33.33 -4.65
N GLU A 236 23.65 33.32 -3.36
CA GLU A 236 22.57 32.47 -2.88
C GLU A 236 21.22 33.09 -3.29
N GLU A 237 20.39 32.31 -3.97
CA GLU A 237 19.03 32.68 -4.38
C GLU A 237 18.04 31.64 -3.84
N GLU A 238 16.95 32.09 -3.24
CA GLU A 238 15.87 31.21 -2.81
C GLU A 238 14.86 31.05 -3.95
N ILE A 239 14.66 29.80 -4.41
CA ILE A 239 13.74 29.47 -5.49
C ILE A 239 12.72 28.42 -5.05
N GLN A 240 11.60 28.34 -5.75
CA GLN A 240 10.66 27.24 -5.56
C GLN A 240 11.27 25.93 -6.02
N ILE A 241 11.01 24.83 -5.28
CA ILE A 241 11.61 23.52 -5.55
C ILE A 241 11.29 23.02 -6.98
N ASP A 242 10.15 23.40 -7.53
CA ASP A 242 9.74 23.03 -8.89
C ASP A 242 10.62 23.69 -9.99
N LEU A 243 11.38 24.71 -9.65
CA LEU A 243 12.29 25.40 -10.57
C LEU A 243 13.73 24.87 -10.53
N LEU A 244 14.01 23.93 -9.60
CA LEU A 244 15.31 23.26 -9.51
C LEU A 244 15.57 22.39 -10.74
N GLN A 245 16.82 22.38 -11.19
CA GLN A 245 17.32 21.57 -12.30
C GLN A 245 18.45 20.65 -11.84
N VAL A 246 18.60 19.53 -12.56
CA VAL A 246 19.74 18.62 -12.36
C VAL A 246 21.03 19.39 -12.61
N GLY A 247 21.99 19.29 -11.67
CA GLY A 247 23.26 20.00 -11.71
C GLY A 247 23.29 21.31 -10.93
N ASP A 248 22.15 21.84 -10.45
CA ASP A 248 22.12 23.02 -9.58
C ASP A 248 22.88 22.73 -8.28
N MET A 249 23.62 23.77 -7.80
CA MET A 249 24.34 23.73 -6.53
C MET A 249 23.40 24.25 -5.44
N VAL A 250 23.02 23.38 -4.49
CA VAL A 250 22.06 23.70 -3.44
C VAL A 250 22.74 23.79 -2.09
N VAL A 251 22.55 24.91 -1.40
CA VAL A 251 23.08 25.15 -0.06
C VAL A 251 22.11 24.64 0.99
N VAL A 252 22.58 23.79 1.92
CA VAL A 252 21.77 23.25 3.02
C VAL A 252 22.41 23.62 4.35
N ARG A 253 21.67 24.35 5.18
CA ARG A 253 22.11 24.83 6.49
C ARG A 253 21.73 23.85 7.60
N PRO A 254 22.36 23.95 8.80
CA PRO A 254 21.99 23.12 9.94
C PRO A 254 20.51 23.26 10.30
N GLY A 255 19.85 22.13 10.55
CA GLY A 255 18.42 22.04 10.85
C GLY A 255 17.49 22.12 9.64
N GLU A 256 18.02 22.36 8.43
CA GLU A 256 17.20 22.39 7.21
C GLU A 256 17.00 20.99 6.63
N GLN A 257 15.86 20.81 5.99
CA GLN A 257 15.57 19.61 5.20
C GLN A 257 16.28 19.72 3.84
N ILE A 258 16.84 18.61 3.38
CA ILE A 258 17.48 18.51 2.07
C ILE A 258 16.39 18.51 1.00
N PRO A 259 16.40 19.44 0.02
CA PRO A 259 15.30 19.61 -0.90
C PRO A 259 15.27 18.61 -2.07
N VAL A 260 16.44 18.07 -2.46
CA VAL A 260 16.58 17.19 -3.63
C VAL A 260 17.61 16.09 -3.37
N ASP A 261 17.57 15.01 -4.15
CA ASP A 261 18.63 14.02 -4.11
C ASP A 261 19.87 14.58 -4.80
N GLY A 262 21.04 14.38 -4.21
CA GLY A 262 22.27 14.93 -4.74
C GLY A 262 23.51 14.26 -4.20
N GLN A 263 24.65 14.79 -4.62
CA GLN A 263 25.95 14.41 -4.15
C GLN A 263 26.61 15.59 -3.45
N LEU A 264 27.20 15.36 -2.28
CA LEU A 264 27.85 16.37 -1.50
C LEU A 264 29.10 16.88 -2.24
N SER A 265 29.10 18.16 -2.60
CA SER A 265 30.15 18.80 -3.39
C SER A 265 31.19 19.47 -2.49
N GLU A 266 30.74 20.15 -1.44
CA GLU A 266 31.57 20.89 -0.50
C GLU A 266 31.01 20.81 0.93
N GLY A 267 31.93 20.75 1.92
CA GLY A 267 31.59 20.62 3.34
C GLY A 267 31.48 19.16 3.79
N ASP A 268 31.16 18.99 5.06
CA ASP A 268 30.88 17.72 5.73
C ASP A 268 29.78 17.94 6.76
N SER A 269 28.99 16.92 7.06
CA SER A 269 27.93 17.00 8.07
C SER A 269 27.46 15.63 8.54
N TYR A 270 26.63 15.65 9.58
CA TYR A 270 25.79 14.51 9.99
C TYR A 270 24.37 14.75 9.50
N VAL A 271 23.83 13.78 8.77
CA VAL A 271 22.48 13.84 8.20
C VAL A 271 21.60 12.80 8.88
N ASP A 272 20.46 13.25 9.39
CA ASP A 272 19.43 12.38 9.93
C ASP A 272 18.59 11.83 8.76
N GLU A 273 18.81 10.56 8.45
CA GLU A 273 18.10 9.81 7.41
C GLU A 273 16.99 8.91 7.98
N SER A 274 16.72 9.00 9.29
CA SER A 274 15.81 8.09 10.00
C SER A 274 14.40 7.99 9.40
N MET A 275 13.93 9.07 8.79
CA MET A 275 12.62 9.12 8.16
C MET A 275 12.55 8.31 6.85
N ILE A 276 13.68 8.08 6.19
CA ILE A 276 13.77 7.28 4.96
C ILE A 276 14.38 5.91 5.27
N SER A 277 15.55 5.89 5.91
CA SER A 277 16.27 4.65 6.20
C SER A 277 15.79 3.91 7.44
N GLY A 278 15.07 4.58 8.36
CA GLY A 278 14.65 4.03 9.63
C GLY A 278 15.75 3.91 10.69
N GLU A 279 17.00 4.25 10.36
CA GLU A 279 18.12 4.18 11.27
C GLU A 279 18.16 5.44 12.15
N PRO A 280 18.12 5.33 13.49
CA PRO A 280 18.00 6.50 14.37
C PRO A 280 19.28 7.29 14.53
N ILE A 281 20.44 6.75 14.10
CA ILE A 281 21.75 7.39 14.23
C ILE A 281 22.03 8.22 12.99
N PRO A 282 22.31 9.54 13.12
CA PRO A 282 22.69 10.36 11.99
C PRO A 282 23.97 9.85 11.30
N VAL A 283 23.95 9.83 9.98
CA VAL A 283 25.04 9.31 9.15
C VAL A 283 26.00 10.44 8.81
N GLU A 284 27.32 10.22 9.02
CA GLU A 284 28.35 11.13 8.57
C GLU A 284 28.39 11.17 7.04
N LYS A 285 28.36 12.38 6.46
CA LYS A 285 28.43 12.61 5.01
C LYS A 285 29.65 13.49 4.70
N LYS A 286 30.45 12.99 3.77
CA LYS A 286 31.66 13.64 3.26
C LYS A 286 31.52 14.00 1.79
N LYS A 287 32.41 14.80 1.28
CA LYS A 287 32.49 15.15 -0.13
C LYS A 287 32.44 13.88 -1.01
N GLY A 288 31.50 13.83 -1.92
CA GLY A 288 31.26 12.70 -2.81
C GLY A 288 30.13 11.78 -2.35
N ASP A 289 29.65 11.88 -1.11
CA ASP A 289 28.58 11.04 -0.61
C ASP A 289 27.20 11.47 -1.13
N LYS A 290 26.32 10.49 -1.29
CA LYS A 290 24.92 10.72 -1.68
C LYS A 290 24.11 11.21 -0.49
N VAL A 291 23.21 12.17 -0.74
CA VAL A 291 22.22 12.67 0.20
C VAL A 291 20.83 12.61 -0.45
N LEU A 292 19.80 12.41 0.36
CA LEU A 292 18.46 12.17 -0.08
C LEU A 292 17.51 13.32 0.30
N ALA A 293 16.58 13.64 -0.57
CA ALA A 293 15.52 14.62 -0.31
C ALA A 293 14.68 14.22 0.92
N GLY A 294 14.32 15.21 1.74
CA GLY A 294 13.50 15.01 2.94
C GLY A 294 14.27 14.62 4.21
N THR A 295 15.58 14.32 4.11
CA THR A 295 16.46 14.10 5.27
C THR A 295 16.88 15.43 5.89
N ILE A 296 17.35 15.42 7.14
CA ILE A 296 17.62 16.66 7.90
C ILE A 296 19.11 16.81 8.15
N ASN A 297 19.65 17.94 7.77
CA ASN A 297 21.02 18.30 8.09
C ASN A 297 21.15 18.64 9.59
N GLN A 298 22.04 17.96 10.32
CA GLN A 298 22.22 18.14 11.77
C GLN A 298 23.30 19.17 12.13
N ARG A 299 24.44 19.14 11.44
CA ARG A 299 25.60 19.97 11.76
C ARG A 299 26.26 20.50 10.50
N GLY A 300 26.92 21.66 10.61
CA GLY A 300 27.64 22.25 9.48
C GLY A 300 26.70 22.73 8.37
N SER A 301 27.24 23.52 7.46
CA SER A 301 26.56 23.89 6.21
C SER A 301 27.32 23.22 5.08
N PHE A 302 26.59 22.64 4.12
CA PHE A 302 27.19 21.98 2.98
C PHE A 302 26.50 22.33 1.69
N ILE A 303 27.17 22.08 0.59
CA ILE A 303 26.64 22.30 -0.77
C ILE A 303 26.50 20.96 -1.46
N ILE A 304 25.32 20.69 -2.00
CA ILE A 304 25.04 19.49 -2.81
C ILE A 304 24.88 19.87 -4.28
N ARG A 305 25.33 18.98 -5.15
CA ARG A 305 25.00 19.04 -6.57
C ARG A 305 23.78 18.18 -6.81
N ALA A 306 22.68 18.79 -7.26
CA ALA A 306 21.42 18.07 -7.54
C ALA A 306 21.62 16.99 -8.59
N SER A 307 21.25 15.75 -8.29
CA SER A 307 21.30 14.60 -9.21
C SER A 307 19.90 14.18 -9.69
N GLN A 308 18.90 14.26 -8.82
CA GLN A 308 17.51 13.98 -9.13
C GLN A 308 16.62 15.06 -8.52
N VAL A 309 15.63 15.51 -9.27
CA VAL A 309 14.77 16.64 -8.88
C VAL A 309 13.29 16.28 -9.07
N ARG A 310 12.40 16.98 -8.38
CA ARG A 310 10.94 16.84 -8.51
C ARG A 310 10.43 15.40 -8.30
N SER A 311 9.76 14.82 -9.32
CA SER A 311 9.18 13.47 -9.29
C SER A 311 10.21 12.35 -9.20
N ASP A 312 11.46 12.62 -9.55
CA ASP A 312 12.50 11.60 -9.71
C ASP A 312 13.25 11.33 -8.40
N THR A 313 13.06 12.20 -7.37
CA THR A 313 13.66 11.98 -6.04
C THR A 313 13.14 10.71 -5.39
N VAL A 314 13.97 10.06 -4.56
CA VAL A 314 13.61 8.85 -3.81
C VAL A 314 12.35 9.09 -2.97
N LEU A 315 12.27 10.22 -2.26
CA LEU A 315 11.09 10.58 -1.46
C LEU A 315 9.83 10.71 -2.33
N ALA A 316 9.92 11.36 -3.50
CA ALA A 316 8.79 11.52 -4.40
C ALA A 316 8.32 10.15 -4.96
N ARG A 317 9.25 9.26 -5.29
CA ARG A 317 8.94 7.88 -5.73
C ARG A 317 8.24 7.08 -4.62
N ILE A 318 8.69 7.20 -3.37
CA ILE A 318 8.04 6.58 -2.20
C ILE A 318 6.61 7.08 -2.05
N ILE A 319 6.40 8.40 -2.08
CA ILE A 319 5.07 9.02 -2.00
C ILE A 319 4.18 8.50 -3.12
N HIS A 320 4.68 8.46 -4.36
CA HIS A 320 3.95 7.96 -5.52
C HIS A 320 3.55 6.48 -5.37
N MET A 321 4.47 5.61 -4.95
CA MET A 321 4.17 4.20 -4.69
C MET A 321 3.07 4.03 -3.64
N VAL A 322 3.13 4.76 -2.53
CA VAL A 322 2.10 4.69 -1.48
C VAL A 322 0.74 5.19 -1.99
N GLN A 323 0.70 6.24 -2.80
CA GLN A 323 -0.52 6.74 -3.43
C GLN A 323 -1.11 5.73 -4.41
N GLU A 324 -0.27 5.12 -5.23
CA GLU A 324 -0.66 4.08 -6.18
C GLU A 324 -1.22 2.85 -5.48
N ALA A 325 -0.54 2.39 -4.42
CA ALA A 325 -0.98 1.29 -3.59
C ALA A 325 -2.35 1.56 -2.96
N GLN A 326 -2.56 2.76 -2.41
CA GLN A 326 -3.85 3.16 -1.85
C GLN A 326 -4.95 3.30 -2.92
N GLY A 327 -4.57 3.62 -4.16
CA GLY A 327 -5.48 3.67 -5.31
C GLY A 327 -5.88 2.30 -5.85
N SER A 328 -5.12 1.25 -5.56
CA SER A 328 -5.33 -0.10 -6.07
C SER A 328 -6.52 -0.81 -5.40
N LYS A 329 -7.08 -1.82 -6.10
CA LYS A 329 -8.20 -2.62 -5.59
C LYS A 329 -7.75 -4.02 -5.20
N ALA A 330 -8.03 -4.41 -3.97
CA ALA A 330 -7.85 -5.78 -3.52
C ALA A 330 -8.82 -6.75 -4.24
N PRO A 331 -8.44 -8.04 -4.41
CA PRO A 331 -9.33 -9.07 -4.95
C PRO A 331 -10.67 -9.17 -4.23
N VAL A 332 -10.69 -9.08 -2.90
CA VAL A 332 -11.91 -9.09 -2.10
C VAL A 332 -12.85 -7.92 -2.44
N GLN A 333 -12.34 -6.77 -2.78
CA GLN A 333 -13.15 -5.61 -3.18
C GLN A 333 -13.88 -5.84 -4.50
N ARG A 334 -13.27 -6.55 -5.47
CA ARG A 334 -13.93 -6.90 -6.74
C ARG A 334 -15.15 -7.80 -6.50
N ILE A 335 -15.08 -8.71 -5.52
CA ILE A 335 -16.20 -9.57 -5.12
C ILE A 335 -17.32 -8.72 -4.52
N VAL A 336 -16.99 -7.81 -3.61
CA VAL A 336 -17.92 -6.88 -2.96
C VAL A 336 -18.64 -6.00 -4.00
N ASP A 337 -17.91 -5.45 -4.96
CA ASP A 337 -18.46 -4.60 -6.03
C ASP A 337 -19.46 -5.40 -6.89
N ARG A 338 -19.20 -6.67 -7.18
CA ARG A 338 -20.11 -7.57 -7.90
C ARG A 338 -21.39 -7.83 -7.12
N ILE A 339 -21.26 -8.16 -5.82
CA ILE A 339 -22.40 -8.41 -4.94
C ILE A 339 -23.28 -7.16 -4.85
N THR A 340 -22.68 -5.98 -4.66
CA THR A 340 -23.41 -4.71 -4.58
C THR A 340 -24.22 -4.42 -5.83
N GLY A 341 -23.73 -4.79 -7.00
CA GLY A 341 -24.45 -4.60 -8.27
C GLY A 341 -25.73 -5.44 -8.40
N ILE A 342 -25.83 -6.58 -7.71
CA ILE A 342 -26.98 -7.46 -7.69
C ILE A 342 -27.90 -7.12 -6.51
N PHE A 343 -27.35 -6.67 -5.43
CA PHE A 343 -28.03 -6.45 -4.15
C PHE A 343 -29.19 -5.44 -4.26
N VAL A 344 -28.97 -4.30 -4.90
CA VAL A 344 -29.99 -3.24 -4.99
C VAL A 344 -31.25 -3.67 -5.75
N PRO A 345 -31.15 -4.31 -6.94
CA PRO A 345 -32.32 -4.90 -7.60
C PRO A 345 -33.05 -5.95 -6.76
N VAL A 346 -32.32 -6.81 -6.07
CA VAL A 346 -32.93 -7.85 -5.19
C VAL A 346 -33.71 -7.21 -4.04
N VAL A 347 -33.13 -6.19 -3.40
CA VAL A 347 -33.83 -5.47 -2.32
C VAL A 347 -35.08 -4.78 -2.80
N LEU A 348 -35.06 -4.18 -4.00
CA LEU A 348 -36.23 -3.58 -4.60
C LEU A 348 -37.33 -4.62 -4.79
N GLY A 349 -36.99 -5.83 -5.27
CA GLY A 349 -37.89 -6.95 -5.37
C GLY A 349 -38.46 -7.38 -4.01
N ILE A 350 -37.62 -7.46 -2.97
CA ILE A 350 -38.07 -7.78 -1.60
C ILE A 350 -39.01 -6.70 -1.06
N ALA A 351 -38.76 -5.42 -1.29
CA ALA A 351 -39.64 -4.35 -0.84
C ALA A 351 -41.03 -4.42 -1.49
N ILE A 352 -41.06 -4.67 -2.81
CA ILE A 352 -42.32 -4.87 -3.54
C ILE A 352 -43.05 -6.11 -3.01
N LEU A 353 -42.34 -7.24 -2.84
CA LEU A 353 -42.90 -8.47 -2.30
C LEU A 353 -43.46 -8.26 -0.89
N THR A 354 -42.71 -7.54 -0.03
CA THR A 354 -43.15 -7.16 1.33
C THR A 354 -44.48 -6.42 1.26
N PHE A 355 -44.59 -5.38 0.44
CA PHE A 355 -45.85 -4.63 0.27
C PHE A 355 -47.00 -5.52 -0.18
N VAL A 356 -46.77 -6.34 -1.22
CA VAL A 356 -47.81 -7.26 -1.76
C VAL A 356 -48.26 -8.26 -0.71
N LEU A 357 -47.37 -8.85 0.05
CA LEU A 357 -47.71 -9.81 1.11
C LEU A 357 -48.52 -9.16 2.22
N TRP A 358 -48.16 -7.95 2.67
CA TRP A 358 -48.96 -7.22 3.67
C TRP A 358 -50.39 -6.98 3.22
N VAL A 359 -50.58 -6.55 1.96
CA VAL A 359 -51.91 -6.29 1.40
C VAL A 359 -52.67 -7.58 1.12
N ALA A 360 -52.00 -8.63 0.59
CA ALA A 360 -52.65 -9.90 0.27
C ALA A 360 -53.09 -10.69 1.52
N ILE A 361 -52.34 -10.64 2.59
CA ILE A 361 -52.63 -11.38 3.83
C ILE A 361 -53.52 -10.55 4.77
N GLY A 362 -53.24 -9.24 4.91
CA GLY A 362 -53.95 -8.38 5.86
C GLY A 362 -55.11 -7.59 5.27
N GLY A 363 -55.29 -7.58 3.95
CA GLY A 363 -56.32 -6.78 3.29
C GLY A 363 -56.02 -5.28 3.25
N SER A 364 -57.04 -4.49 2.90
CA SER A 364 -56.92 -3.04 2.73
C SER A 364 -56.57 -2.27 4.02
N GLU A 365 -56.85 -2.85 5.18
CA GLU A 365 -56.52 -2.27 6.49
C GLU A 365 -55.00 -2.23 6.72
N TYR A 366 -54.23 -3.13 6.10
CA TYR A 366 -52.77 -3.22 6.29
C TYR A 366 -51.97 -2.51 5.21
N ILE A 367 -52.57 -1.71 4.32
CA ILE A 367 -51.86 -0.91 3.28
C ILE A 367 -50.81 0.00 3.89
N SER A 368 -51.14 0.74 4.97
CA SER A 368 -50.22 1.63 5.68
C SER A 368 -48.99 0.87 6.25
N TYR A 369 -49.23 -0.30 6.86
CA TYR A 369 -48.17 -1.18 7.36
C TYR A 369 -47.30 -1.72 6.24
N GLY A 370 -47.91 -2.09 5.12
CA GLY A 370 -47.20 -2.58 3.92
C GLY A 370 -46.27 -1.52 3.32
N ILE A 371 -46.76 -0.28 3.20
CA ILE A 371 -45.94 0.85 2.72
C ILE A 371 -44.79 1.13 3.67
N LEU A 372 -45.08 1.21 4.98
CA LEU A 372 -44.09 1.49 6.01
C LEU A 372 -43.01 0.41 6.04
N SER A 373 -43.41 -0.87 5.97
CA SER A 373 -42.49 -2.01 5.93
C SER A 373 -41.65 -2.00 4.65
N ALA A 374 -42.26 -1.73 3.49
CA ALA A 374 -41.51 -1.63 2.22
C ALA A 374 -40.49 -0.48 2.24
N VAL A 375 -40.86 0.70 2.76
CA VAL A 375 -39.99 1.83 2.94
C VAL A 375 -38.84 1.47 3.92
N SER A 376 -39.17 0.81 5.04
CA SER A 376 -38.16 0.37 6.02
C SER A 376 -37.15 -0.61 5.40
N VAL A 377 -37.64 -1.58 4.57
CA VAL A 377 -36.78 -2.50 3.81
C VAL A 377 -35.84 -1.74 2.88
N LEU A 378 -36.34 -0.77 2.11
CA LEU A 378 -35.52 0.03 1.19
C LEU A 378 -34.43 0.81 1.94
N VAL A 379 -34.75 1.35 3.11
CA VAL A 379 -33.82 2.15 3.91
C VAL A 379 -32.77 1.27 4.58
N ILE A 380 -33.19 0.21 5.31
CA ILE A 380 -32.25 -0.63 6.08
C ILE A 380 -31.30 -1.41 5.16
N ALA A 381 -31.72 -1.69 3.94
CA ALA A 381 -30.91 -2.42 2.98
C ALA A 381 -29.84 -1.57 2.27
N CYS A 382 -29.68 -0.28 2.60
CA CYS A 382 -28.61 0.52 2.01
C CYS A 382 -27.22 -0.05 2.40
N PRO A 383 -26.40 -0.55 1.47
CA PRO A 383 -25.08 -1.10 1.81
C PRO A 383 -24.01 0.00 1.94
N CYS A 384 -24.33 1.08 2.70
CA CYS A 384 -23.48 2.27 2.78
C CYS A 384 -22.08 1.95 3.32
N ALA A 385 -21.98 1.13 4.36
CA ALA A 385 -20.73 0.71 4.99
C ALA A 385 -19.89 -0.21 4.09
N LEU A 386 -20.53 -1.00 3.22
CA LEU A 386 -19.88 -2.01 2.39
C LEU A 386 -18.86 -1.41 1.42
N GLY A 387 -19.19 -0.27 0.81
CA GLY A 387 -18.31 0.43 -0.12
C GLY A 387 -17.05 1.01 0.52
N LEU A 388 -17.02 1.15 1.87
CA LEU A 388 -15.90 1.68 2.63
C LEU A 388 -15.10 0.60 3.35
N ALA A 389 -15.71 -0.56 3.61
CA ALA A 389 -15.16 -1.61 4.47
C ALA A 389 -13.73 -2.04 4.07
N THR A 390 -13.49 -2.26 2.79
CA THR A 390 -12.18 -2.66 2.26
C THR A 390 -11.26 -1.47 2.03
N PRO A 391 -11.66 -0.40 1.31
CA PRO A 391 -10.72 0.67 0.97
C PRO A 391 -10.18 1.42 2.18
N THR A 392 -11.00 1.71 3.21
CA THR A 392 -10.51 2.40 4.41
C THR A 392 -9.51 1.58 5.20
N ALA A 393 -9.74 0.27 5.34
CA ALA A 393 -8.81 -0.63 6.01
C ALA A 393 -7.47 -0.73 5.25
N LEU A 394 -7.52 -0.81 3.91
CA LEU A 394 -6.32 -0.82 3.06
C LEU A 394 -5.54 0.50 3.18
N MET A 395 -6.21 1.65 3.10
CA MET A 395 -5.55 2.94 3.21
C MET A 395 -4.81 3.09 4.55
N VAL A 396 -5.44 2.69 5.66
CA VAL A 396 -4.81 2.72 6.98
C VAL A 396 -3.67 1.71 7.06
N GLY A 397 -3.86 0.49 6.54
CA GLY A 397 -2.84 -0.57 6.54
C GLY A 397 -1.60 -0.19 5.74
N ILE A 398 -1.78 0.26 4.47
CA ILE A 398 -0.69 0.70 3.60
C ILE A 398 0.01 1.94 4.19
N GLY A 399 -0.76 2.90 4.70
CA GLY A 399 -0.19 4.08 5.35
C GLY A 399 0.64 3.73 6.59
N LYS A 400 0.18 2.76 7.39
CA LYS A 400 0.92 2.28 8.55
C LYS A 400 2.19 1.51 8.15
N ALA A 401 2.12 0.70 7.08
CA ALA A 401 3.28 0.03 6.50
C ALA A 401 4.37 1.04 6.12
N ALA A 402 3.99 2.05 5.34
CA ALA A 402 4.91 3.12 4.91
C ALA A 402 5.53 3.87 6.10
N GLY A 403 4.75 4.17 7.15
CA GLY A 403 5.26 4.76 8.38
C GLY A 403 6.18 3.86 9.22
N GLN A 404 6.31 2.59 8.85
CA GLN A 404 7.23 1.61 9.43
C GLN A 404 8.28 1.14 8.42
N HIS A 405 8.58 1.93 7.39
CA HIS A 405 9.59 1.65 6.36
C HIS A 405 9.29 0.37 5.54
N ILE A 406 8.01 0.00 5.42
CA ILE A 406 7.53 -1.11 4.59
C ILE A 406 6.70 -0.53 3.46
N LEU A 407 7.21 -0.56 2.23
CA LEU A 407 6.49 -0.11 1.04
C LEU A 407 5.74 -1.28 0.42
N ILE A 408 4.45 -1.11 0.20
CA ILE A 408 3.58 -2.10 -0.43
C ILE A 408 3.12 -1.53 -1.76
N LYS A 409 3.37 -2.23 -2.85
CA LYS A 409 3.13 -1.75 -4.22
C LYS A 409 1.64 -1.67 -4.56
N ASP A 410 0.85 -2.62 -4.03
CA ASP A 410 -0.60 -2.65 -4.27
C ASP A 410 -1.37 -3.44 -3.19
N ALA A 411 -2.69 -3.36 -3.25
CA ALA A 411 -3.57 -4.06 -2.32
C ALA A 411 -3.58 -5.58 -2.54
N VAL A 412 -3.17 -6.06 -3.73
CA VAL A 412 -3.07 -7.49 -4.04
C VAL A 412 -1.93 -8.10 -3.26
N ALA A 413 -0.76 -7.43 -3.25
CA ALA A 413 0.40 -7.82 -2.46
C ALA A 413 0.04 -7.98 -0.98
N LEU A 414 -0.66 -7.00 -0.41
CA LEU A 414 -1.08 -7.04 1.00
C LEU A 414 -2.05 -8.19 1.29
N GLU A 415 -2.96 -8.53 0.38
CA GLU A 415 -3.86 -9.67 0.55
C GLU A 415 -3.13 -11.02 0.37
N GLN A 416 -2.18 -11.10 -0.58
CA GLN A 416 -1.42 -12.33 -0.85
C GLN A 416 -0.45 -12.66 0.27
N MET A 417 0.23 -11.68 0.86
CA MET A 417 1.13 -11.87 2.01
C MET A 417 0.47 -12.65 3.15
N ARG A 418 -0.81 -12.43 3.43
CA ARG A 418 -1.54 -13.20 4.45
C ARG A 418 -1.59 -14.69 4.16
N LYS A 419 -1.56 -15.08 2.88
CA LYS A 419 -1.76 -16.46 2.41
C LYS A 419 -0.43 -17.22 2.28
N VAL A 420 0.69 -16.57 2.55
CA VAL A 420 2.02 -17.17 2.41
C VAL A 420 2.20 -18.29 3.41
N ASP A 421 2.60 -19.46 2.90
CA ASP A 421 2.92 -20.64 3.67
C ASP A 421 4.43 -20.77 3.89
N VAL A 422 5.24 -20.37 2.89
CA VAL A 422 6.70 -20.53 2.88
C VAL A 422 7.37 -19.24 2.49
N VAL A 423 8.36 -18.81 3.27
CA VAL A 423 9.27 -17.71 2.92
C VAL A 423 10.60 -18.31 2.50
N VAL A 424 11.01 -17.99 1.30
CA VAL A 424 12.31 -18.32 0.73
C VAL A 424 13.21 -17.10 0.87
N LEU A 425 14.29 -17.22 1.62
CA LEU A 425 15.24 -16.14 1.92
C LEU A 425 16.53 -16.37 1.13
N ASP A 426 16.94 -15.39 0.36
CA ASP A 426 18.33 -15.39 -0.12
C ASP A 426 19.30 -15.20 1.05
N LYS A 427 20.49 -15.71 0.94
CA LYS A 427 21.51 -15.55 1.98
C LYS A 427 22.14 -14.16 1.92
N THR A 428 22.76 -13.84 0.79
CA THR A 428 23.65 -12.69 0.64
C THR A 428 22.87 -11.38 0.57
N GLY A 429 23.23 -10.41 1.43
CA GLY A 429 22.54 -9.12 1.50
C GLY A 429 21.14 -9.18 2.14
N THR A 430 20.55 -10.36 2.34
CA THR A 430 19.25 -10.58 2.99
C THR A 430 19.41 -11.07 4.42
N LEU A 431 19.93 -12.29 4.62
CA LEU A 431 20.25 -12.82 5.95
C LEU A 431 21.59 -12.30 6.49
N THR A 432 22.47 -11.88 5.59
CA THR A 432 23.80 -11.35 5.87
C THR A 432 23.88 -9.88 5.46
N GLU A 433 24.95 -9.18 5.89
CA GLU A 433 25.14 -7.73 5.63
C GLU A 433 25.37 -7.41 4.14
N GLY A 434 25.81 -8.41 3.33
CA GLY A 434 26.16 -8.24 1.93
C GLY A 434 27.52 -7.56 1.73
N HIS A 435 28.32 -7.46 2.79
CA HIS A 435 29.65 -6.90 2.78
C HIS A 435 30.64 -7.95 3.33
N PRO A 436 31.20 -8.81 2.46
CA PRO A 436 32.18 -9.78 2.89
C PRO A 436 33.38 -9.13 3.57
N THR A 437 33.88 -9.76 4.62
CA THR A 437 35.08 -9.35 5.33
C THR A 437 36.06 -10.51 5.42
N ALA A 438 37.36 -10.26 5.32
CA ALA A 438 38.37 -11.28 5.52
C ALA A 438 38.52 -11.52 7.04
N THR A 439 38.14 -12.72 7.48
CA THR A 439 38.08 -13.11 8.89
C THR A 439 39.28 -13.91 9.36
N GLY A 440 40.05 -14.46 8.45
CA GLY A 440 41.24 -15.24 8.78
C GLY A 440 42.21 -15.38 7.62
N TRP A 441 43.48 -15.44 7.97
CA TRP A 441 44.60 -15.59 7.05
C TRP A 441 45.50 -16.72 7.50
N LEU A 442 45.82 -17.64 6.62
CA LEU A 442 46.72 -18.74 6.90
C LEU A 442 47.81 -18.80 5.81
N TRP A 443 49.00 -18.39 6.12
CA TRP A 443 50.15 -18.41 5.22
C TRP A 443 50.90 -19.74 5.34
N ALA A 444 51.31 -20.32 4.20
CA ALA A 444 52.06 -21.60 4.15
C ALA A 444 53.47 -21.45 4.66
N GLN A 445 54.09 -20.29 4.54
CA GLN A 445 55.43 -19.94 4.97
C GLN A 445 55.46 -18.60 5.66
N PRO A 446 56.55 -18.25 6.43
CA PRO A 446 56.70 -16.89 6.96
C PRO A 446 56.53 -15.86 5.86
N GLN A 447 55.72 -14.83 6.14
CA GLN A 447 55.32 -13.84 5.18
C GLN A 447 56.52 -13.13 4.53
N GLU A 448 56.64 -13.26 3.21
CA GLU A 448 57.45 -12.31 2.41
C GLU A 448 56.55 -11.12 2.06
N GLU A 449 56.93 -9.91 2.44
CA GLU A 449 56.11 -8.70 2.24
C GLU A 449 55.61 -8.56 0.78
N HIS A 450 56.44 -8.96 -0.20
CA HIS A 450 56.07 -8.87 -1.61
C HIS A 450 54.89 -9.78 -2.04
N PHE A 451 54.51 -10.84 -1.30
CA PHE A 451 53.33 -11.64 -1.63
C PHE A 451 52.03 -10.88 -1.36
N LYS A 452 52.02 -10.07 -0.30
CA LYS A 452 50.88 -9.19 -0.01
C LYS A 452 50.74 -8.08 -1.06
N ASP A 453 51.86 -7.53 -1.55
CA ASP A 453 51.86 -6.53 -2.63
C ASP A 453 51.29 -7.08 -3.93
N VAL A 454 51.63 -8.37 -4.28
CA VAL A 454 51.10 -9.04 -5.47
C VAL A 454 49.64 -9.34 -5.29
N LEU A 455 49.22 -9.83 -4.12
CA LEU A 455 47.83 -10.13 -3.80
C LEU A 455 46.97 -8.87 -3.89
N LEU A 456 47.44 -7.76 -3.27
CA LEU A 456 46.74 -6.48 -3.35
C LEU A 456 46.57 -6.00 -4.80
N ALA A 457 47.67 -6.07 -5.59
CA ALA A 457 47.64 -5.66 -6.99
C ALA A 457 46.70 -6.53 -7.84
N ALA A 458 46.59 -7.82 -7.55
CA ALA A 458 45.70 -8.76 -8.24
C ALA A 458 44.23 -8.45 -7.92
N GLU A 459 43.91 -8.29 -6.63
CA GLU A 459 42.52 -8.06 -6.18
C GLU A 459 42.02 -6.64 -6.49
N LEU A 460 42.87 -5.63 -6.58
CA LEU A 460 42.51 -4.29 -7.05
C LEU A 460 42.01 -4.27 -8.50
N LYS A 461 42.36 -5.28 -9.30
CA LYS A 461 41.88 -5.45 -10.69
C LYS A 461 40.69 -6.38 -10.82
N SER A 462 40.32 -7.04 -9.74
CA SER A 462 39.19 -7.97 -9.70
C SER A 462 37.88 -7.20 -9.41
N GLU A 463 36.86 -7.48 -10.20
CA GLU A 463 35.50 -6.95 -9.96
C GLU A 463 34.67 -7.84 -9.03
N HIS A 464 35.25 -8.91 -8.49
CA HIS A 464 34.53 -9.85 -7.63
C HIS A 464 34.26 -9.23 -6.25
N PRO A 465 33.07 -9.40 -5.65
CA PRO A 465 32.74 -8.83 -4.32
C PRO A 465 33.70 -9.24 -3.20
N LEU A 466 34.25 -10.47 -3.27
CA LEU A 466 35.22 -10.96 -2.28
C LEU A 466 36.60 -10.27 -2.38
N ALA A 467 36.95 -9.73 -3.53
CA ALA A 467 38.20 -8.97 -3.73
C ALA A 467 38.23 -7.72 -2.84
N GLY A 468 37.12 -7.02 -2.73
CA GLY A 468 37.00 -5.85 -1.87
C GLY A 468 37.31 -6.14 -0.40
N ALA A 469 36.92 -7.32 0.10
CA ALA A 469 37.21 -7.74 1.47
C ALA A 469 38.72 -7.95 1.72
N ILE A 470 39.42 -8.49 0.74
CA ILE A 470 40.88 -8.69 0.78
C ILE A 470 41.62 -7.35 0.68
N VAL A 471 41.18 -6.51 -0.28
CA VAL A 471 41.75 -5.18 -0.52
C VAL A 471 41.61 -4.31 0.72
N ALA A 472 40.47 -4.29 1.38
CA ALA A 472 40.23 -3.47 2.57
C ALA A 472 41.21 -3.78 3.69
N VAL A 473 41.49 -5.06 3.97
CA VAL A 473 42.44 -5.49 5.00
C VAL A 473 43.87 -5.15 4.60
N LEU A 474 44.25 -5.38 3.33
CA LEU A 474 45.61 -5.14 2.88
C LEU A 474 45.94 -3.64 2.76
N GLN A 475 44.98 -2.79 2.47
CA GLN A 475 45.16 -1.33 2.43
C GLN A 475 45.29 -0.66 3.81
N ASP A 476 44.74 -1.29 4.84
CA ASP A 476 44.85 -0.81 6.22
C ASP A 476 46.25 -1.09 6.85
N GLU A 477 47.05 -1.95 6.20
CA GLU A 477 48.44 -2.19 6.60
C GLU A 477 49.37 -1.17 5.94
N GLU A 478 49.92 -0.23 6.72
CA GLU A 478 50.73 0.96 6.27
C GLU A 478 51.92 0.65 5.35
N LYS A 479 52.35 -0.60 5.19
CA LYS A 479 53.54 -0.97 4.42
C LYS A 479 53.28 -1.68 3.09
N ILE A 480 52.03 -1.97 2.75
CA ILE A 480 51.69 -2.74 1.56
C ILE A 480 51.44 -1.78 0.38
N THR A 481 52.16 -1.99 -0.72
CA THR A 481 52.00 -1.22 -1.96
C THR A 481 51.72 -2.17 -3.13
N PRO A 482 50.76 -1.81 -4.05
CA PRO A 482 50.42 -2.69 -5.18
C PRO A 482 51.64 -2.98 -6.06
N ALA A 483 51.96 -4.26 -6.31
CA ALA A 483 53.06 -4.68 -7.18
C ALA A 483 52.73 -4.34 -8.68
N PRO A 484 53.72 -4.00 -9.50
CA PRO A 484 53.54 -3.76 -10.93
C PRO A 484 53.34 -5.10 -11.69
N LEU A 485 52.06 -5.45 -11.96
CA LEU A 485 51.72 -6.68 -12.67
C LEU A 485 51.97 -6.58 -14.18
N SER A 486 52.55 -7.63 -14.78
CA SER A 486 52.83 -7.72 -16.21
C SER A 486 51.58 -8.17 -17.01
N SER A 487 50.73 -9.00 -16.44
CA SER A 487 49.46 -9.46 -17.03
C SER A 487 48.41 -9.70 -15.98
N PHE A 488 47.13 -9.64 -16.42
CA PHE A 488 45.96 -9.96 -15.61
C PHE A 488 44.96 -10.75 -16.49
N GLU A 489 44.45 -11.85 -16.00
CA GLU A 489 43.48 -12.72 -16.67
C GLU A 489 42.41 -13.15 -15.66
N SER A 490 41.15 -12.87 -15.97
CA SER A 490 40.02 -13.37 -15.19
C SER A 490 39.52 -14.70 -15.76
N ILE A 491 39.45 -15.73 -14.91
CA ILE A 491 38.99 -17.08 -15.27
C ILE A 491 37.57 -17.27 -14.71
N THR A 492 36.59 -17.22 -15.58
CA THR A 492 35.16 -17.25 -15.20
C THR A 492 34.84 -18.43 -14.29
N GLY A 493 34.25 -18.15 -13.11
CA GLY A 493 33.84 -19.13 -12.12
C GLY A 493 34.97 -19.84 -11.36
N LYS A 494 36.24 -19.43 -11.56
CA LYS A 494 37.40 -20.03 -10.86
C LYS A 494 38.23 -19.03 -10.08
N GLY A 495 38.48 -17.82 -10.61
CA GLY A 495 39.30 -16.79 -10.00
C GLY A 495 40.10 -15.95 -10.99
N ILE A 496 41.23 -15.42 -10.58
CA ILE A 496 42.10 -14.56 -11.36
C ILE A 496 43.54 -15.11 -11.40
N LYS A 497 44.25 -14.77 -12.47
CA LYS A 497 45.63 -15.14 -12.72
C LYS A 497 46.42 -13.91 -13.11
N VAL A 498 47.57 -13.69 -12.53
CA VAL A 498 48.44 -12.53 -12.78
C VAL A 498 49.87 -12.96 -12.96
N SER A 499 50.67 -12.14 -13.67
CA SER A 499 52.10 -12.36 -13.82
C SER A 499 52.87 -11.22 -13.14
N TYR A 500 53.86 -11.62 -12.30
CA TYR A 500 54.76 -10.71 -11.65
C TYR A 500 56.18 -11.28 -11.69
N GLN A 501 57.14 -10.51 -12.16
CA GLN A 501 58.56 -10.90 -12.29
C GLN A 501 58.76 -12.25 -12.99
N GLY A 502 57.99 -12.52 -14.03
CA GLY A 502 58.08 -13.75 -14.85
C GLY A 502 57.46 -15.00 -14.18
N LYS A 503 56.87 -14.90 -12.99
CA LYS A 503 56.15 -15.95 -12.31
C LYS A 503 54.66 -15.73 -12.38
N THR A 504 53.90 -16.82 -12.43
CA THR A 504 52.44 -16.82 -12.43
C THR A 504 51.90 -16.91 -11.01
N TYR A 505 51.05 -15.95 -10.61
CA TYR A 505 50.28 -15.99 -9.38
C TYR A 505 48.79 -16.16 -9.70
N TRP A 506 48.05 -16.75 -8.80
CA TRP A 506 46.63 -16.97 -8.98
C TRP A 506 45.89 -16.79 -7.64
N VAL A 507 44.67 -16.29 -7.71
CA VAL A 507 43.77 -16.15 -6.56
C VAL A 507 42.40 -16.69 -6.96
N GLY A 508 41.81 -17.59 -6.17
CA GLY A 508 40.49 -18.10 -6.53
C GLY A 508 40.01 -19.29 -5.70
N SER A 509 39.05 -20.02 -6.29
CA SER A 509 38.35 -21.12 -5.66
C SER A 509 39.18 -22.44 -5.63
N HIS A 510 38.66 -23.43 -4.93
CA HIS A 510 39.23 -24.80 -4.92
C HIS A 510 39.38 -25.42 -6.33
N LYS A 511 38.52 -24.98 -7.30
CA LYS A 511 38.67 -25.42 -8.71
C LYS A 511 39.99 -24.89 -9.32
N LEU A 512 40.33 -23.66 -9.04
CA LEU A 512 41.57 -23.06 -9.54
C LEU A 512 42.82 -23.68 -8.86
N LEU A 513 42.73 -23.96 -7.55
CA LEU A 513 43.79 -24.69 -6.85
C LEU A 513 44.10 -26.03 -7.55
N LYS A 514 43.06 -26.79 -7.95
CA LYS A 514 43.23 -28.06 -8.67
C LYS A 514 43.82 -27.87 -10.07
N ASP A 515 43.42 -26.84 -10.78
CA ASP A 515 43.96 -26.54 -12.13
C ASP A 515 45.48 -26.30 -12.07
N PHE A 516 45.97 -25.66 -11.02
CA PHE A 516 47.39 -25.45 -10.79
C PHE A 516 48.10 -26.62 -10.06
N SER A 517 47.39 -27.72 -9.77
CA SER A 517 47.92 -28.90 -9.05
C SER A 517 48.62 -28.56 -7.71
N ALA A 518 48.19 -27.48 -7.10
CA ALA A 518 48.70 -27.06 -5.79
C ALA A 518 48.06 -27.88 -4.67
N THR A 519 48.86 -28.26 -3.66
CA THR A 519 48.41 -29.09 -2.53
C THR A 519 48.33 -28.30 -1.24
N VAL A 520 47.33 -28.61 -0.44
CA VAL A 520 47.18 -28.07 0.91
C VAL A 520 48.01 -28.95 1.86
N SER A 521 48.86 -28.35 2.70
CA SER A 521 49.63 -29.07 3.70
C SER A 521 48.71 -29.59 4.84
N ASP A 522 49.08 -30.66 5.52
CA ASP A 522 48.27 -31.24 6.60
C ASP A 522 47.95 -30.22 7.71
N VAL A 523 48.88 -29.34 8.04
CA VAL A 523 48.70 -28.26 9.04
C VAL A 523 47.65 -27.24 8.55
N MET A 524 47.64 -26.91 7.26
CA MET A 524 46.68 -26.01 6.70
C MET A 524 45.31 -26.65 6.51
N ALA A 525 45.26 -27.97 6.32
CA ALA A 525 44.03 -28.72 6.15
C ALA A 525 43.15 -28.72 7.42
N ASP A 526 43.75 -28.86 8.61
CA ASP A 526 43.00 -28.81 9.87
C ASP A 526 42.37 -27.40 10.08
N MET A 527 43.11 -26.32 9.81
CA MET A 527 42.61 -24.97 9.91
C MET A 527 41.56 -24.65 8.83
N LEU A 528 41.73 -25.20 7.63
CA LEU A 528 40.75 -25.07 6.55
C LEU A 528 39.39 -25.67 6.98
N VAL A 529 39.41 -26.87 7.57
CA VAL A 529 38.18 -27.49 8.10
C VAL A 529 37.50 -26.60 9.16
N HIS A 530 38.32 -25.99 10.01
CA HIS A 530 37.81 -25.08 11.04
C HIS A 530 37.15 -23.85 10.41
N TYR A 531 37.79 -23.17 9.45
CA TYR A 531 37.21 -22.03 8.75
C TYR A 531 35.94 -22.40 7.99
N GLU A 532 35.92 -23.56 7.30
CA GLU A 532 34.71 -24.03 6.61
C GLU A 532 33.58 -24.38 7.59
N SER A 533 33.86 -24.94 8.75
CA SER A 533 32.87 -25.27 9.79
C SER A 533 32.27 -23.99 10.41
N ASP A 534 32.99 -22.88 10.40
CA ASP A 534 32.53 -21.57 10.85
C ASP A 534 31.70 -20.83 9.81
N GLY A 535 31.53 -21.42 8.62
CA GLY A 535 30.72 -20.86 7.56
C GLY A 535 31.44 -19.84 6.68
N ASN A 536 32.78 -19.79 6.74
CA ASN A 536 33.57 -18.92 5.89
C ASN A 536 33.69 -19.46 4.46
N GLY A 537 33.65 -18.61 3.47
CA GLY A 537 34.10 -18.89 2.13
C GLY A 537 35.64 -18.90 2.08
N ILE A 538 36.18 -19.80 1.29
CA ILE A 538 37.65 -19.97 1.22
C ILE A 538 38.18 -19.54 -0.11
N ILE A 539 39.17 -18.64 -0.07
CA ILE A 539 39.94 -18.17 -1.22
C ILE A 539 41.37 -18.65 -1.07
N TYR A 540 41.91 -19.24 -2.13
CA TYR A 540 43.26 -19.75 -2.22
C TYR A 540 44.13 -18.76 -3.01
N PHE A 541 45.29 -18.41 -2.49
CA PHE A 541 46.32 -17.63 -3.17
C PHE A 541 47.55 -18.48 -3.38
N GLY A 542 48.03 -18.58 -4.60
CA GLY A 542 49.18 -19.40 -4.94
C GLY A 542 50.08 -18.80 -6.02
N ARG A 543 51.24 -19.45 -6.16
CA ARG A 543 52.27 -19.12 -7.17
C ARG A 543 52.63 -20.41 -7.90
N GLU A 544 52.38 -20.47 -9.21
CA GLU A 544 52.58 -21.67 -10.01
C GLU A 544 51.85 -22.89 -9.39
N ASN A 545 52.52 -23.95 -8.95
CA ASN A 545 51.95 -25.12 -8.29
C ASN A 545 52.07 -25.08 -6.76
N GLU A 546 52.45 -23.94 -6.18
CA GLU A 546 52.63 -23.76 -4.73
C GLU A 546 51.48 -22.95 -4.16
N LEU A 547 50.86 -23.42 -3.08
CA LEU A 547 49.89 -22.68 -2.29
C LEU A 547 50.64 -21.75 -1.33
N LEU A 548 50.37 -20.44 -1.41
CA LEU A 548 51.00 -19.44 -0.54
C LEU A 548 50.13 -19.08 0.67
N ALA A 549 48.80 -18.93 0.45
CA ALA A 549 47.89 -18.57 1.53
C ALA A 549 46.49 -19.12 1.29
N ILE A 550 45.80 -19.37 2.41
CA ILE A 550 44.35 -19.58 2.49
C ILE A 550 43.76 -18.37 3.18
N ILE A 551 42.75 -17.76 2.58
CA ILE A 551 42.05 -16.59 3.08
C ILE A 551 40.60 -16.97 3.37
N ALA A 552 40.19 -16.86 4.63
CA ALA A 552 38.82 -17.05 5.04
C ALA A 552 38.06 -15.73 4.92
N VAL A 553 36.96 -15.75 4.17
CA VAL A 553 36.09 -14.57 3.97
C VAL A 553 34.69 -14.93 4.41
N SER A 554 34.07 -14.13 5.23
CA SER A 554 32.72 -14.31 5.70
C SER A 554 31.89 -13.06 5.43
N ASP A 555 30.65 -13.27 5.05
CA ASP A 555 29.62 -12.23 5.03
C ASP A 555 28.85 -12.33 6.36
N PRO A 556 28.99 -11.37 7.27
CA PRO A 556 28.42 -11.44 8.62
C PRO A 556 26.90 -11.60 8.58
N ILE A 557 26.36 -12.49 9.40
CA ILE A 557 24.92 -12.61 9.62
C ILE A 557 24.43 -11.34 10.32
N LYS A 558 23.37 -10.71 9.80
CA LYS A 558 22.77 -9.52 10.43
C LYS A 558 22.31 -9.84 11.86
N ALA A 559 22.50 -8.93 12.78
CA ALA A 559 22.15 -9.09 14.19
C ALA A 559 20.65 -9.45 14.39
N THR A 560 19.78 -8.98 13.49
CA THR A 560 18.33 -9.19 13.56
C THR A 560 17.83 -10.46 12.85
N SER A 561 18.68 -11.16 12.07
CA SER A 561 18.26 -12.30 11.25
C SER A 561 17.74 -13.48 12.09
N ALA A 562 18.41 -13.83 13.18
CA ALA A 562 18.00 -14.95 14.04
C ALA A 562 16.63 -14.69 14.70
N GLU A 563 16.40 -13.46 15.17
CA GLU A 563 15.13 -13.09 15.78
C GLU A 563 14.01 -13.00 14.72
N ALA A 564 14.29 -12.49 13.53
CA ALA A 564 13.33 -12.47 12.43
C ALA A 564 12.89 -13.86 12.00
N VAL A 565 13.83 -14.80 11.87
CA VAL A 565 13.55 -16.22 11.57
C VAL A 565 12.67 -16.84 12.66
N LYS A 566 13.00 -16.63 13.93
CA LYS A 566 12.21 -17.12 15.06
C LYS A 566 10.78 -16.56 15.05
N GLU A 567 10.64 -15.29 14.77
CA GLU A 567 9.33 -14.63 14.75
C GLU A 567 8.47 -15.11 13.56
N LEU A 568 9.05 -15.31 12.37
CA LEU A 568 8.35 -15.90 11.23
C LEU A 568 7.85 -17.31 11.53
N LYS A 569 8.69 -18.16 12.15
CA LYS A 569 8.28 -19.50 12.61
C LYS A 569 7.14 -19.43 13.63
N ARG A 570 7.20 -18.50 14.58
CA ARG A 570 6.12 -18.25 15.55
C ARG A 570 4.80 -17.87 14.86
N GLN A 571 4.89 -17.19 13.74
CA GLN A 571 3.72 -16.85 12.92
C GLN A 571 3.20 -18.02 12.07
N GLY A 572 3.83 -19.20 12.13
CA GLY A 572 3.44 -20.40 11.40
C GLY A 572 3.85 -20.39 9.93
N ILE A 573 4.91 -19.66 9.60
CA ILE A 573 5.46 -19.56 8.24
C ILE A 573 6.70 -20.48 8.17
N ASP A 574 6.73 -21.39 7.20
CA ASP A 574 7.90 -22.22 6.91
C ASP A 574 9.00 -21.35 6.28
N ILE A 575 10.27 -21.67 6.57
CA ILE A 575 11.42 -20.89 6.07
C ILE A 575 12.37 -21.81 5.33
N CYS A 576 12.82 -21.35 4.16
CA CYS A 576 13.86 -21.99 3.38
C CYS A 576 14.93 -20.98 3.00
N MET A 577 16.20 -21.31 3.12
CA MET A 577 17.31 -20.48 2.67
C MET A 577 17.81 -20.95 1.31
N LEU A 578 18.04 -20.00 0.38
CA LEU A 578 18.72 -20.25 -0.89
C LEU A 578 20.07 -19.53 -0.90
N THR A 579 21.10 -20.20 -1.43
CA THR A 579 22.42 -19.58 -1.59
C THR A 579 23.21 -20.21 -2.73
N GLY A 580 24.02 -19.40 -3.40
CA GLY A 580 25.03 -19.87 -4.33
C GLY A 580 26.29 -20.42 -3.65
N ASP A 581 26.39 -20.32 -2.33
CA ASP A 581 27.51 -20.86 -1.58
C ASP A 581 27.46 -22.40 -1.50
N GLY A 582 28.63 -23.00 -1.24
CA GLY A 582 28.75 -24.45 -1.07
C GLY A 582 28.01 -24.97 0.15
N GLN A 583 27.72 -26.27 0.13
CA GLN A 583 26.93 -27.01 1.09
C GLN A 583 27.34 -26.79 2.55
N ARG A 584 28.67 -26.74 2.86
CA ARG A 584 29.18 -26.58 4.24
C ARG A 584 28.87 -25.18 4.80
N THR A 585 29.13 -24.14 4.03
CA THR A 585 28.82 -22.76 4.41
C THR A 585 27.33 -22.58 4.62
N ALA A 586 26.50 -23.12 3.70
CA ALA A 586 25.05 -23.06 3.80
C ALA A 586 24.53 -23.77 5.08
N LEU A 587 25.08 -24.95 5.40
CA LEU A 587 24.73 -25.69 6.62
C LEU A 587 25.11 -24.90 7.89
N ALA A 588 26.30 -24.28 7.92
CA ALA A 588 26.75 -23.50 9.07
C ALA A 588 25.82 -22.30 9.33
N VAL A 589 25.49 -21.53 8.30
CA VAL A 589 24.58 -20.37 8.40
C VAL A 589 23.17 -20.82 8.79
N SER A 590 22.61 -21.83 8.13
CA SER A 590 21.27 -22.34 8.41
C SER A 590 21.12 -22.85 9.84
N SER A 591 22.14 -23.57 10.34
CA SER A 591 22.17 -24.04 11.73
C SER A 591 22.21 -22.92 12.76
N ARG A 592 23.03 -21.88 12.53
CA ARG A 592 23.09 -20.68 13.41
C ARG A 592 21.79 -19.93 13.47
N LEU A 593 21.05 -19.88 12.34
CA LEU A 593 19.74 -19.20 12.25
C LEU A 593 18.56 -20.13 12.60
N GLY A 594 18.81 -21.41 12.82
CA GLY A 594 17.77 -22.41 13.09
C GLY A 594 16.88 -22.68 11.88
N ILE A 595 17.36 -22.52 10.65
CA ILE A 595 16.63 -22.81 9.40
C ILE A 595 16.89 -24.29 9.04
N GLU A 596 15.81 -25.08 8.92
CA GLU A 596 15.91 -26.54 8.68
C GLU A 596 16.07 -26.90 7.20
N ARG A 597 15.52 -26.08 6.31
CA ARG A 597 15.56 -26.32 4.86
C ARG A 597 16.43 -25.27 4.17
N PHE A 598 17.41 -25.73 3.41
CA PHE A 598 18.25 -24.86 2.60
C PHE A 598 18.63 -25.56 1.28
N VAL A 599 18.94 -24.76 0.28
CA VAL A 599 19.51 -25.19 -1.01
C VAL A 599 20.83 -24.44 -1.21
N ALA A 600 21.90 -25.19 -1.39
CA ALA A 600 23.24 -24.68 -1.63
C ALA A 600 23.62 -24.82 -3.10
N ASP A 601 24.71 -24.16 -3.52
CA ASP A 601 25.26 -24.18 -4.89
C ASP A 601 24.22 -23.76 -5.96
N ALA A 602 23.19 -22.99 -5.58
CA ALA A 602 22.08 -22.63 -6.44
C ALA A 602 22.46 -21.51 -7.42
N LEU A 603 22.30 -21.76 -8.71
CA LEU A 603 22.36 -20.74 -9.76
C LEU A 603 21.03 -19.93 -9.80
N PRO A 604 21.00 -18.77 -10.47
CA PRO A 604 19.77 -17.98 -10.58
C PRO A 604 18.57 -18.75 -11.14
N ASP A 605 18.77 -19.61 -12.13
CA ASP A 605 17.72 -20.45 -12.69
C ASP A 605 17.23 -21.53 -11.72
N ASP A 606 18.13 -22.13 -10.91
CA ASP A 606 17.78 -23.10 -9.88
C ASP A 606 16.92 -22.48 -8.77
N LYS A 607 17.18 -21.22 -8.42
CA LYS A 607 16.36 -20.46 -7.46
C LYS A 607 14.93 -20.29 -7.95
N ALA A 608 14.75 -19.97 -9.21
CA ALA A 608 13.44 -19.84 -9.84
C ALA A 608 12.70 -21.20 -9.93
N GLU A 609 13.42 -22.28 -10.27
CA GLU A 609 12.86 -23.64 -10.32
C GLU A 609 12.39 -24.10 -8.93
N PHE A 610 13.18 -23.86 -7.88
CA PHE A 610 12.81 -24.18 -6.52
C PHE A 610 11.52 -23.47 -6.05
N VAL A 611 11.34 -22.19 -6.38
CA VAL A 611 10.09 -21.46 -6.12
C VAL A 611 8.92 -22.13 -6.83
N ARG A 612 9.11 -22.53 -8.10
CA ARG A 612 8.09 -23.23 -8.90
C ARG A 612 7.73 -24.60 -8.31
N GLU A 613 8.70 -25.36 -7.84
CA GLU A 613 8.48 -26.65 -7.18
C GLU A 613 7.60 -26.51 -5.94
N LEU A 614 7.86 -25.51 -5.09
CA LEU A 614 7.04 -25.24 -3.91
C LEU A 614 5.61 -24.86 -4.30
N GLN A 615 5.45 -24.06 -5.36
CA GLN A 615 4.13 -23.69 -5.88
C GLN A 615 3.37 -24.89 -6.46
N MET A 616 4.07 -25.81 -7.15
CA MET A 616 3.45 -27.07 -7.64
C MET A 616 2.99 -27.97 -6.49
N GLN A 617 3.62 -27.89 -5.32
CA GLN A 617 3.16 -28.54 -4.09
C GLN A 617 1.94 -27.87 -3.44
N GLY A 618 1.40 -26.83 -4.06
CA GLY A 618 0.26 -26.05 -3.57
C GLY A 618 0.60 -25.04 -2.48
N LYS A 619 1.88 -24.77 -2.21
CA LYS A 619 2.32 -23.78 -1.24
C LYS A 619 2.30 -22.36 -1.84
N LYS A 620 1.92 -21.39 -1.04
CA LYS A 620 2.06 -19.96 -1.37
C LYS A 620 3.42 -19.48 -0.91
N VAL A 621 4.22 -19.01 -1.87
CA VAL A 621 5.64 -18.72 -1.68
C VAL A 621 5.89 -17.22 -1.70
N ALA A 622 6.57 -16.71 -0.66
CA ALA A 622 7.20 -15.40 -0.70
C ALA A 622 8.71 -15.56 -0.93
N MET A 623 9.27 -14.86 -1.91
CA MET A 623 10.72 -14.75 -2.13
C MET A 623 11.22 -13.41 -1.62
N VAL A 624 12.31 -13.46 -0.83
CA VAL A 624 13.00 -12.29 -0.27
C VAL A 624 14.44 -12.26 -0.76
N GLY A 625 14.85 -11.17 -1.39
CA GLY A 625 16.19 -11.02 -1.93
C GLY A 625 16.58 -9.56 -2.16
N ASP A 626 17.80 -9.34 -2.67
CA ASP A 626 18.31 -8.01 -3.03
C ASP A 626 17.97 -7.57 -4.46
N GLY A 627 17.43 -8.47 -5.27
CA GLY A 627 16.91 -8.24 -6.63
C GLY A 627 17.94 -8.29 -7.75
N ILE A 628 19.24 -8.35 -7.47
CA ILE A 628 20.27 -8.41 -8.52
C ILE A 628 20.36 -9.83 -9.11
N ASN A 629 20.53 -10.81 -8.23
CA ASN A 629 20.72 -12.21 -8.60
C ASN A 629 19.43 -13.03 -8.55
N ASP A 630 18.37 -12.49 -7.94
CA ASP A 630 17.13 -13.17 -7.62
C ASP A 630 15.93 -12.70 -8.43
N SER A 631 16.14 -11.85 -9.42
CA SER A 631 15.06 -11.18 -10.19
C SER A 631 14.06 -12.17 -10.80
N GLN A 632 14.53 -13.31 -11.30
CA GLN A 632 13.66 -14.36 -11.86
C GLN A 632 12.83 -15.06 -10.78
N ALA A 633 13.44 -15.41 -9.64
CA ALA A 633 12.75 -16.04 -8.53
C ALA A 633 11.74 -15.08 -7.87
N LEU A 634 12.10 -13.79 -7.72
CA LEU A 634 11.21 -12.73 -7.27
C LEU A 634 10.00 -12.57 -8.19
N ALA A 635 10.21 -12.58 -9.51
CA ALA A 635 9.12 -12.43 -10.48
C ALA A 635 8.15 -13.62 -10.49
N LEU A 636 8.61 -14.83 -10.16
CA LEU A 636 7.80 -16.05 -10.12
C LEU A 636 7.05 -16.25 -8.81
N ALA A 637 7.56 -15.74 -7.70
CA ALA A 637 6.95 -15.90 -6.39
C ALA A 637 5.54 -15.29 -6.30
N ASP A 638 4.66 -15.87 -5.47
CA ASP A 638 3.33 -15.30 -5.20
C ASP A 638 3.45 -13.91 -4.53
N VAL A 639 4.50 -13.70 -3.73
CA VAL A 639 4.86 -12.41 -3.14
C VAL A 639 6.36 -12.19 -3.29
N SER A 640 6.74 -11.12 -3.95
CA SER A 640 8.15 -10.70 -4.04
C SER A 640 8.45 -9.59 -3.04
N ILE A 641 9.55 -9.76 -2.28
CA ILE A 641 9.97 -8.82 -1.23
C ILE A 641 11.42 -8.44 -1.46
N ALA A 642 11.69 -7.15 -1.66
CA ALA A 642 13.04 -6.62 -1.81
C ALA A 642 13.54 -5.98 -0.52
N MET A 643 14.86 -6.12 -0.26
CA MET A 643 15.53 -5.43 0.85
C MET A 643 16.03 -4.05 0.41
N GLY A 644 15.95 -3.04 1.29
CA GLY A 644 16.08 -1.61 0.97
C GLY A 644 17.44 -1.10 0.50
N LYS A 645 18.51 -1.89 0.62
CA LYS A 645 19.79 -1.61 -0.06
C LYS A 645 19.82 -2.20 -1.48
N GLY A 646 18.73 -2.84 -1.92
CA GLY A 646 18.57 -3.34 -3.27
C GLY A 646 18.60 -2.22 -4.30
N THR A 647 19.01 -2.54 -5.51
CA THR A 647 19.05 -1.62 -6.64
C THR A 647 17.68 -1.05 -6.95
N ASP A 648 17.62 0.09 -7.64
CA ASP A 648 16.37 0.67 -8.18
C ASP A 648 15.52 -0.38 -8.92
N ILE A 649 16.18 -1.36 -9.56
CA ILE A 649 15.53 -2.49 -10.27
C ILE A 649 14.73 -3.39 -9.31
N ALA A 650 15.24 -3.65 -8.11
CA ALA A 650 14.55 -4.48 -7.12
C ALA A 650 13.27 -3.81 -6.62
N MET A 651 13.29 -2.49 -6.40
CA MET A 651 12.11 -1.72 -6.00
C MET A 651 11.04 -1.70 -7.10
N ASP A 652 11.42 -1.71 -8.37
CA ASP A 652 10.47 -1.70 -9.48
C ASP A 652 9.76 -3.06 -9.67
N VAL A 653 10.45 -4.16 -9.41
CA VAL A 653 9.92 -5.52 -9.62
C VAL A 653 9.18 -6.04 -8.39
N ALA A 654 9.64 -5.73 -7.18
CA ALA A 654 9.08 -6.28 -5.94
C ALA A 654 7.67 -5.77 -5.64
N MET A 655 6.83 -6.65 -5.09
CA MET A 655 5.50 -6.31 -4.56
C MET A 655 5.59 -5.58 -3.21
N VAL A 656 6.63 -5.87 -2.45
CA VAL A 656 6.90 -5.25 -1.14
C VAL A 656 8.38 -4.89 -1.07
N THR A 657 8.68 -3.70 -0.57
CA THR A 657 10.07 -3.25 -0.33
C THR A 657 10.25 -2.89 1.14
N LEU A 658 11.22 -3.53 1.79
CA LEU A 658 11.66 -3.17 3.13
C LEU A 658 12.76 -2.11 2.98
N MET A 659 12.51 -0.88 3.41
CA MET A 659 13.39 0.26 3.14
C MET A 659 14.71 0.23 3.92
N THR A 660 14.81 -0.63 4.93
CA THR A 660 16.02 -0.79 5.76
C THR A 660 16.63 -2.17 5.58
N SER A 661 17.85 -2.34 6.05
CA SER A 661 18.50 -3.65 6.13
C SER A 661 18.00 -4.52 7.29
N ASP A 662 17.15 -3.98 8.19
CA ASP A 662 16.60 -4.71 9.34
C ASP A 662 15.59 -5.80 8.89
N LEU A 663 15.98 -7.06 9.06
CA LEU A 663 15.13 -8.17 8.69
C LEU A 663 13.87 -8.33 9.59
N LEU A 664 13.84 -7.69 10.77
CA LEU A 664 12.64 -7.67 11.63
C LEU A 664 11.44 -6.96 11.00
N LEU A 665 11.66 -6.15 9.96
CA LEU A 665 10.56 -5.59 9.18
C LEU A 665 9.76 -6.67 8.44
N LEU A 666 10.38 -7.80 8.08
CA LEU A 666 9.72 -8.89 7.37
C LEU A 666 8.58 -9.52 8.18
N PRO A 667 8.79 -10.04 9.41
CA PRO A 667 7.68 -10.55 10.23
C PRO A 667 6.66 -9.46 10.57
N LYS A 668 7.06 -8.18 10.73
CA LYS A 668 6.15 -7.06 10.92
C LYS A 668 5.26 -6.83 9.69
N ALA A 669 5.80 -6.96 8.48
CA ALA A 669 5.05 -6.85 7.24
C ALA A 669 3.96 -7.93 7.13
N PHE A 670 4.28 -9.19 7.46
CA PHE A 670 3.32 -10.29 7.49
C PHE A 670 2.23 -10.08 8.55
N GLU A 671 2.59 -9.66 9.75
CA GLU A 671 1.61 -9.40 10.81
C GLU A 671 0.68 -8.23 10.45
N LEU A 672 1.22 -7.15 9.85
CA LEU A 672 0.42 -6.03 9.37
C LEU A 672 -0.56 -6.46 8.28
N SER A 673 -0.12 -7.30 7.33
CA SER A 673 -0.99 -7.89 6.32
C SER A 673 -2.13 -8.68 6.97
N ARG A 674 -1.83 -9.57 7.92
CA ARG A 674 -2.82 -10.38 8.66
C ARG A 674 -3.82 -9.50 9.40
N GLN A 675 -3.34 -8.46 10.11
CA GLN A 675 -4.21 -7.55 10.85
C GLN A 675 -5.11 -6.76 9.90
N THR A 676 -4.58 -6.26 8.79
CA THR A 676 -5.34 -5.49 7.81
C THR A 676 -6.42 -6.34 7.14
N VAL A 677 -6.08 -7.55 6.69
CA VAL A 677 -7.05 -8.43 6.03
C VAL A 677 -8.10 -8.96 7.02
N ARG A 678 -7.72 -9.25 8.28
CA ARG A 678 -8.68 -9.59 9.35
C ARG A 678 -9.66 -8.45 9.57
N LEU A 679 -9.18 -7.22 9.59
CA LEU A 679 -10.00 -6.03 9.75
C LEU A 679 -10.97 -5.84 8.57
N ILE A 680 -10.52 -6.08 7.34
CA ILE A 680 -11.39 -6.07 6.16
C ILE A 680 -12.53 -7.07 6.33
N HIS A 681 -12.23 -8.31 6.74
CA HIS A 681 -13.26 -9.34 6.96
C HIS A 681 -14.23 -8.95 8.09
N GLN A 682 -13.74 -8.37 9.18
CA GLN A 682 -14.60 -7.85 10.26
C GLN A 682 -15.52 -6.74 9.75
N ASN A 683 -14.98 -5.78 9.01
CA ASN A 683 -15.75 -4.69 8.45
C ASN A 683 -16.84 -5.20 7.48
N LEU A 684 -16.50 -6.14 6.61
CA LEU A 684 -17.44 -6.76 5.71
C LEU A 684 -18.52 -7.54 6.46
N PHE A 685 -18.15 -8.32 7.47
CA PHE A 685 -19.12 -9.04 8.31
C PHE A 685 -20.12 -8.08 8.95
N TRP A 686 -19.67 -7.01 9.59
CA TRP A 686 -20.56 -6.03 10.19
C TRP A 686 -21.40 -5.30 9.15
N ALA A 687 -20.84 -4.93 8.00
CA ALA A 687 -21.58 -4.27 6.93
C ALA A 687 -22.71 -5.13 6.36
N PHE A 688 -22.57 -6.47 6.37
CA PHE A 688 -23.59 -7.40 5.88
C PHE A 688 -24.59 -7.81 6.94
N ILE A 689 -24.15 -8.07 8.18
CA ILE A 689 -25.02 -8.66 9.22
C ILE A 689 -26.18 -7.73 9.60
N TYR A 690 -25.93 -6.40 9.64
CA TYR A 690 -26.98 -5.41 9.87
C TYR A 690 -28.10 -5.49 8.83
N ASN A 691 -27.76 -5.67 7.55
CA ASN A 691 -28.72 -5.77 6.49
C ASN A 691 -29.44 -7.15 6.51
N LEU A 692 -28.67 -8.22 6.77
CA LEU A 692 -29.23 -9.59 6.80
C LEU A 692 -30.28 -9.77 7.90
N ILE A 693 -30.05 -9.19 9.09
CA ILE A 693 -30.99 -9.21 10.21
C ILE A 693 -32.06 -8.14 10.04
N GLY A 694 -31.69 -6.95 9.58
CA GLY A 694 -32.57 -5.80 9.50
C GLY A 694 -33.66 -5.94 8.45
N ILE A 695 -33.39 -6.54 7.29
CA ILE A 695 -34.36 -6.70 6.20
C ILE A 695 -35.59 -7.54 6.63
N PRO A 696 -35.45 -8.74 7.24
CA PRO A 696 -36.60 -9.52 7.72
C PRO A 696 -37.39 -8.76 8.81
N ILE A 697 -36.71 -8.08 9.74
CA ILE A 697 -37.39 -7.30 10.77
C ILE A 697 -38.20 -6.14 10.14
N ALA A 698 -37.57 -5.43 9.19
CA ALA A 698 -38.23 -4.35 8.45
C ALA A 698 -39.44 -4.85 7.61
N ALA A 699 -39.29 -6.03 7.03
CA ALA A 699 -40.42 -6.68 6.30
C ALA A 699 -41.61 -7.06 7.21
N GLY A 700 -41.41 -7.06 8.55
CA GLY A 700 -42.49 -7.33 9.50
C GLY A 700 -42.58 -8.79 9.98
N VAL A 701 -41.49 -9.58 9.85
CA VAL A 701 -41.45 -10.99 10.30
C VAL A 701 -41.77 -11.13 11.80
N LEU A 702 -41.46 -10.13 12.62
CA LEU A 702 -41.73 -10.12 14.06
C LEU A 702 -43.11 -9.61 14.40
N PHE A 703 -43.84 -9.01 13.48
CA PHE A 703 -45.15 -8.41 13.75
C PHE A 703 -46.18 -9.43 14.24
N PRO A 704 -46.31 -10.64 13.68
CA PRO A 704 -47.27 -11.65 14.16
C PRO A 704 -46.96 -12.15 15.57
N ILE A 705 -45.68 -12.00 16.04
CA ILE A 705 -45.22 -12.53 17.33
C ILE A 705 -45.43 -11.51 18.44
N ASN A 706 -45.04 -10.26 18.21
CA ASN A 706 -44.98 -9.23 19.26
C ASN A 706 -45.46 -7.83 18.81
N GLY A 707 -46.08 -7.73 17.59
CA GLY A 707 -46.54 -6.44 17.06
C GLY A 707 -45.44 -5.47 16.64
N LEU A 708 -44.17 -5.90 16.61
CA LEU A 708 -43.04 -5.02 16.35
C LEU A 708 -42.86 -4.79 14.84
N LEU A 709 -42.92 -3.53 14.43
CA LEU A 709 -42.50 -3.05 13.12
C LEU A 709 -41.29 -2.11 13.26
N LEU A 710 -40.32 -2.30 12.38
CA LEU A 710 -39.15 -1.43 12.33
C LEU A 710 -39.53 -0.06 11.73
N ASN A 711 -39.43 0.98 12.53
CA ASN A 711 -39.64 2.35 12.05
C ASN A 711 -38.50 2.75 11.07
N PRO A 712 -38.83 3.34 9.89
CA PRO A 712 -37.84 3.79 8.91
C PRO A 712 -36.81 4.77 9.47
N MET A 713 -37.16 5.56 10.48
CA MET A 713 -36.23 6.48 11.17
C MET A 713 -35.15 5.71 11.92
N LEU A 714 -35.52 4.65 12.66
CA LEU A 714 -34.57 3.79 13.37
C LEU A 714 -33.69 3.02 12.39
N ALA A 715 -34.28 2.55 11.28
CA ALA A 715 -33.54 1.92 10.20
C ALA A 715 -32.45 2.86 9.61
N SER A 716 -32.79 4.13 9.36
CA SER A 716 -31.84 5.12 8.84
C SER A 716 -30.73 5.49 9.83
N ALA A 717 -31.07 5.61 11.12
CA ALA A 717 -30.09 5.83 12.18
C ALA A 717 -29.10 4.65 12.29
N ALA A 718 -29.59 3.42 12.30
CA ALA A 718 -28.76 2.21 12.34
C ALA A 718 -27.79 2.15 11.16
N MET A 719 -28.23 2.53 9.95
CA MET A 719 -27.38 2.59 8.76
C MET A 719 -26.30 3.65 8.83
N ALA A 720 -26.59 4.85 9.38
CA ALA A 720 -25.61 5.89 9.61
C ALA A 720 -24.52 5.40 10.59
N PHE A 721 -24.93 4.78 11.71
CA PHE A 721 -24.00 4.21 12.70
C PHE A 721 -23.16 3.06 12.14
N SER A 722 -23.73 2.20 11.27
CA SER A 722 -22.98 1.12 10.60
C SER A 722 -21.78 1.66 9.83
N SER A 723 -21.96 2.72 9.04
CA SER A 723 -20.87 3.35 8.28
C SER A 723 -19.78 3.93 9.20
N VAL A 724 -20.20 4.59 10.29
CA VAL A 724 -19.27 5.16 11.27
C VAL A 724 -18.47 4.07 11.99
N SER A 725 -19.11 2.97 12.39
CA SER A 725 -18.45 1.85 13.07
C SER A 725 -17.37 1.19 12.22
N VAL A 726 -17.62 0.97 10.92
CA VAL A 726 -16.65 0.43 9.97
C VAL A 726 -15.43 1.33 9.84
N VAL A 727 -15.62 2.64 9.76
CA VAL A 727 -14.51 3.59 9.67
C VAL A 727 -13.71 3.67 10.96
N LEU A 728 -14.38 3.75 12.13
CA LEU A 728 -13.70 3.75 13.41
C LEU A 728 -12.93 2.46 13.65
N ASN A 729 -13.48 1.30 13.26
CA ASN A 729 -12.77 0.03 13.32
C ASN A 729 -11.53 0.07 12.42
N SER A 730 -11.62 0.61 11.20
CA SER A 730 -10.48 0.77 10.29
C SER A 730 -9.39 1.67 10.89
N LEU A 731 -9.76 2.81 11.48
CA LEU A 731 -8.82 3.72 12.14
C LEU A 731 -8.16 3.10 13.38
N SER A 732 -8.79 2.12 14.02
CA SER A 732 -8.21 1.41 15.17
C SER A 732 -6.90 0.68 14.82
N LEU A 733 -6.73 0.26 13.56
CA LEU A 733 -5.50 -0.38 13.07
C LEU A 733 -4.28 0.55 13.22
N GLY A 734 -4.46 1.84 13.01
CA GLY A 734 -3.38 2.82 13.20
C GLY A 734 -2.79 2.82 14.60
N ARG A 735 -3.59 2.49 15.62
CA ARG A 735 -3.21 2.50 17.05
C ARG A 735 -2.73 1.14 17.57
N ARG A 736 -2.95 0.05 16.83
CA ARG A 736 -2.50 -1.30 17.26
C ARG A 736 -0.97 -1.38 17.17
N LYS A 737 -0.33 -2.04 18.13
CA LYS A 737 1.09 -2.37 18.05
C LYS A 737 1.29 -3.52 17.05
N ILE A 738 2.39 -3.51 16.33
CA ILE A 738 2.83 -4.57 15.42
C ILE A 738 4.17 -5.09 15.94
#